data_f7063a609bfbe4a2d1c2839f6b8f7ebe
#
_entry.id   f7063a609bfbe4a2d1c2839f6b8f7ebe
#
_cell.length_a   1.000
_cell.length_b   1.000
_cell.length_c   1.000
_cell.angle_alpha   90.00
_cell.angle_beta   90.00
_cell.angle_gamma   90.00
#
_symmetry.space_group_name_H-M   'P 1'
#
loop_
_entity.id
_entity.type
_entity.pdbx_description
1 polymer ?
#
loop_
_entity_poly.entity_id
_entity_poly.type
_entity_poly.pdbx_seq_one_letter_code
_entity_poly.pdbx_strand_id
1 'polypeptide(L)'
;MASIAPAGSWEGLEPKLSPQVLDAVSTMGFSDMTPVQSGAIPLFMKNKDVVVEAVTGSGKTLTFLIPILEKIHRRSRKLLPAEVGAIIISPTRELATQITKVLKDFEPFFPNISHQLLIGGETSLEEDIATFQQVHPDILIGTPGRLEDILSQKRSGVNVKELEVLVLDEADRLLDMGFSVSLNKIMSLLPKQRRTGLFSATMTDGLHELVRAGLRNPVRVVVKVEDLVGGGGQRTPASLHIGYILCSTSQKLLLLSHLLRQEAANKKTIVYFATCASVDYFYKLLSRLPALSDFAIHSLHGKMETKKRSLTFKSFTDIPAGSPGVLLCTDVASRGLDIPDVDFVVQVDPPQDPKAFTHRCGRAGRAGRAGKAVVFLVKGKEETYVDFLKVRKVPIQRWTWNGGPVITEDDQEEEDQDMSADANLDEEDEKLLGKIVKAEPEDDEENAEFLKGLQKIVRTDRDLHDKGTMAYVSFIRSYSKHEASFIFRSRDLDLGALARGYGLLRLPKMPELKNEKSGGGIQGFIPADIDMDKYKYQDKQKEAVRVKKLAEYKAKQAEKEKQAALNGQTKDKKRKPINKASAWSEKQEAKERKLERQVKKQRKRDYLKRVANGEIKAGEGAAEGEDGDEDDEDEEEGESKKSSGGKHELDDEDEEDSWEALALEERLAKKVKKGKLTSKDFDKQVGNMFADL
;
A
#
# COMPACT_ATOMS: atom_id res chain seq x y z
N MET A 1 0.44 -21.81 28.50
CA MET A 1 -0.48 -20.80 27.92
C MET A 1 -1.23 -20.19 29.10
N ALA A 2 -1.10 -18.87 29.32
CA ALA A 2 -1.89 -18.22 30.36
C ALA A 2 -3.32 -18.07 29.85
N SER A 3 -4.30 -18.63 30.55
CA SER A 3 -5.71 -18.39 30.29
C SER A 3 -5.99 -16.89 30.48
N ILE A 4 -6.71 -16.28 29.55
CA ILE A 4 -7.03 -14.87 29.57
C ILE A 4 -8.06 -14.63 30.68
N ALA A 5 -7.71 -13.73 31.60
CA ALA A 5 -8.68 -13.21 32.55
C ALA A 5 -9.77 -12.41 31.80
N PRO A 6 -11.03 -12.47 32.23
CA PRO A 6 -12.07 -11.61 31.66
C PRO A 6 -11.71 -10.14 31.79
N ALA A 7 -12.26 -9.30 30.92
CA ALA A 7 -12.14 -7.85 31.00
C ALA A 7 -12.43 -7.40 32.45
N GLY A 8 -11.48 -6.72 33.08
CA GLY A 8 -11.56 -6.34 34.49
C GLY A 8 -11.41 -4.84 34.67
N SER A 9 -11.81 -4.38 35.85
CA SER A 9 -11.61 -2.98 36.25
C SER A 9 -10.12 -2.62 36.30
N TRP A 10 -9.77 -1.40 35.93
CA TRP A 10 -8.42 -0.83 36.03
C TRP A 10 -7.87 -0.85 37.46
N GLU A 11 -8.74 -0.70 38.46
CA GLU A 11 -8.37 -0.67 39.88
C GLU A 11 -7.94 -2.08 40.41
N GLY A 12 -8.41 -3.13 39.77
CA GLY A 12 -8.12 -4.53 40.13
C GLY A 12 -6.76 -5.04 39.64
N LEU A 13 -5.99 -4.24 38.94
CA LEU A 13 -4.68 -4.64 38.37
C LEU A 13 -3.61 -4.83 39.45
N GLU A 14 -2.80 -5.89 39.31
CA GLU A 14 -1.59 -6.09 40.12
C GLU A 14 -0.34 -6.28 39.24
N PRO A 15 0.63 -5.38 39.35
CA PRO A 15 0.78 -4.26 40.30
C PRO A 15 -0.26 -3.16 40.09
N LYS A 16 -0.69 -2.52 41.19
CA LYS A 16 -1.65 -1.40 41.11
C LYS A 16 -1.09 -0.28 40.23
N LEU A 17 -1.97 0.32 39.45
CA LEU A 17 -1.66 1.50 38.66
C LEU A 17 -1.55 2.73 39.57
N SER A 18 -0.76 3.71 39.14
CA SER A 18 -0.68 5.01 39.82
C SER A 18 -2.02 5.78 39.67
N PRO A 19 -2.37 6.65 40.62
CA PRO A 19 -3.57 7.49 40.50
C PRO A 19 -3.57 8.28 39.19
N GLN A 20 -2.44 8.77 38.73
CA GLN A 20 -2.29 9.51 37.48
C GLN A 20 -2.73 8.72 36.25
N VAL A 21 -2.44 7.41 36.19
CA VAL A 21 -2.90 6.55 35.09
C VAL A 21 -4.40 6.33 35.19
N LEU A 22 -4.93 6.08 36.40
CA LEU A 22 -6.37 5.85 36.61
C LEU A 22 -7.19 7.08 36.22
N ASP A 23 -6.73 8.28 36.62
CA ASP A 23 -7.38 9.55 36.26
C ASP A 23 -7.33 9.77 34.75
N ALA A 24 -6.21 9.47 34.10
CA ALA A 24 -6.03 9.60 32.64
C ALA A 24 -6.99 8.68 31.87
N VAL A 25 -7.04 7.38 32.20
CA VAL A 25 -7.92 6.41 31.50
C VAL A 25 -9.40 6.71 31.74
N SER A 26 -9.76 7.19 32.94
CA SER A 26 -11.12 7.65 33.25
C SER A 26 -11.49 8.87 32.42
N THR A 27 -10.60 9.86 32.32
CA THR A 27 -10.81 11.09 31.51
C THR A 27 -10.96 10.77 30.01
N MET A 28 -10.25 9.74 29.53
CA MET A 28 -10.40 9.23 28.15
C MET A 28 -11.69 8.44 27.92
N GLY A 29 -12.48 8.17 28.97
CA GLY A 29 -13.75 7.45 28.88
C GLY A 29 -13.62 5.92 28.84
N PHE A 30 -12.51 5.37 29.29
CA PHE A 30 -12.30 3.91 29.36
C PHE A 30 -12.68 3.38 30.75
N SER A 31 -13.89 2.83 30.89
CA SER A 31 -14.37 2.23 32.15
C SER A 31 -13.65 0.93 32.51
N ASP A 32 -13.44 0.07 31.53
CA ASP A 32 -12.91 -1.27 31.72
C ASP A 32 -11.75 -1.56 30.76
N MET A 33 -10.89 -2.49 31.18
CA MET A 33 -9.79 -2.97 30.33
C MET A 33 -10.28 -3.92 29.26
N THR A 34 -9.67 -3.88 28.11
CA THR A 34 -9.81 -4.94 27.11
C THR A 34 -9.05 -6.21 27.54
N PRO A 35 -9.38 -7.40 26.99
CA PRO A 35 -8.67 -8.64 27.32
C PRO A 35 -7.16 -8.59 27.06
N VAL A 36 -6.71 -7.84 26.05
CA VAL A 36 -5.27 -7.68 25.79
C VAL A 36 -4.59 -6.83 26.86
N GLN A 37 -5.29 -5.81 27.37
CA GLN A 37 -4.79 -4.93 28.43
C GLN A 37 -4.66 -5.69 29.74
N SER A 38 -5.74 -6.40 30.16
CA SER A 38 -5.72 -7.18 31.41
C SER A 38 -4.68 -8.30 31.40
N GLY A 39 -4.42 -8.92 30.24
CA GLY A 39 -3.43 -9.99 30.12
C GLY A 39 -1.97 -9.52 30.03
N ALA A 40 -1.70 -8.40 29.38
CA ALA A 40 -0.32 -8.00 29.08
C ALA A 40 0.25 -6.89 29.98
N ILE A 41 -0.57 -5.93 30.43
CA ILE A 41 -0.09 -4.84 31.30
C ILE A 41 0.59 -5.36 32.58
N PRO A 42 -0.03 -6.29 33.36
CA PRO A 42 0.60 -6.79 34.58
C PRO A 42 1.95 -7.46 34.34
N LEU A 43 2.06 -8.22 33.26
CA LEU A 43 3.29 -8.93 32.91
C LEU A 43 4.41 -7.93 32.56
N PHE A 44 4.10 -6.92 31.76
CA PHE A 44 5.08 -5.92 31.34
C PHE A 44 5.50 -5.02 32.48
N MET A 45 4.60 -4.70 33.42
CA MET A 45 4.92 -4.02 34.67
C MET A 45 5.80 -4.86 35.61
N LYS A 46 5.59 -6.20 35.67
CA LYS A 46 6.41 -7.16 36.45
C LYS A 46 7.76 -7.48 35.80
N ASN A 47 8.26 -6.62 34.92
CA ASN A 47 9.55 -6.78 34.26
C ASN A 47 9.68 -8.07 33.42
N LYS A 48 8.61 -8.51 32.77
CA LYS A 48 8.66 -9.58 31.78
C LYS A 48 8.71 -9.00 30.38
N ASP A 49 9.46 -9.64 29.50
CA ASP A 49 9.32 -9.40 28.07
C ASP A 49 8.01 -10.05 27.61
N VAL A 50 7.30 -9.37 26.72
CA VAL A 50 5.98 -9.84 26.27
C VAL A 50 5.91 -9.93 24.74
N VAL A 51 5.25 -10.99 24.27
CA VAL A 51 4.84 -11.12 22.87
C VAL A 51 3.33 -11.16 22.85
N VAL A 52 2.72 -10.12 22.34
CA VAL A 52 1.28 -9.93 22.32
C VAL A 52 0.75 -10.15 20.92
N GLU A 53 -0.05 -11.19 20.75
CA GLU A 53 -0.78 -11.48 19.51
C GLU A 53 -2.25 -11.09 19.71
N ALA A 54 -2.64 -9.99 19.06
CA ALA A 54 -4.00 -9.47 19.17
C ALA A 54 -4.39 -8.69 17.92
N VAL A 55 -5.67 -8.76 17.53
CA VAL A 55 -6.23 -8.07 16.35
C VAL A 55 -6.08 -6.54 16.45
N THR A 56 -6.17 -5.85 15.31
CA THR A 56 -6.20 -4.38 15.29
C THR A 56 -7.46 -3.87 16.01
N GLY A 57 -7.33 -2.76 16.74
CA GLY A 57 -8.46 -2.20 17.51
C GLY A 57 -8.69 -2.82 18.88
N SER A 58 -7.88 -3.81 19.31
CA SER A 58 -8.02 -4.46 20.62
C SER A 58 -7.49 -3.65 21.81
N GLY A 59 -6.99 -2.43 21.61
CA GLY A 59 -6.45 -1.59 22.70
C GLY A 59 -4.95 -1.75 22.95
N LYS A 60 -4.18 -2.29 21.99
CA LYS A 60 -2.72 -2.51 22.11
C LYS A 60 -1.93 -1.26 22.51
N THR A 61 -2.32 -0.08 22.00
CA THR A 61 -1.59 1.17 22.26
C THR A 61 -1.52 1.48 23.76
N LEU A 62 -2.64 1.42 24.47
CA LEU A 62 -2.64 1.62 25.92
C LEU A 62 -1.91 0.48 26.65
N THR A 63 -1.94 -0.73 26.09
CA THR A 63 -1.27 -1.91 26.69
C THR A 63 0.24 -1.71 26.86
N PHE A 64 0.89 -0.95 25.97
CA PHE A 64 2.32 -0.64 26.13
C PHE A 64 2.59 0.75 26.69
N LEU A 65 1.76 1.76 26.41
CA LEU A 65 1.98 3.11 26.92
C LEU A 65 1.87 3.18 28.44
N ILE A 66 0.84 2.53 29.03
CA ILE A 66 0.65 2.52 30.51
C ILE A 66 1.88 1.96 31.23
N PRO A 67 2.42 0.76 30.91
CA PRO A 67 3.65 0.27 31.54
C PRO A 67 4.88 1.17 31.32
N ILE A 68 5.01 1.82 30.16
CA ILE A 68 6.10 2.77 29.91
C ILE A 68 6.00 3.95 30.88
N LEU A 69 4.83 4.59 30.93
CA LEU A 69 4.59 5.73 31.81
C LEU A 69 4.80 5.38 33.27
N GLU A 70 4.25 4.25 33.73
CA GLU A 70 4.42 3.73 35.09
C GLU A 70 5.89 3.49 35.45
N LYS A 71 6.65 2.88 34.54
CA LYS A 71 8.09 2.62 34.79
C LYS A 71 8.90 3.90 34.88
N ILE A 72 8.71 4.85 33.96
CA ILE A 72 9.42 6.12 34.01
C ILE A 72 9.01 6.92 35.26
N HIS A 73 7.70 6.96 35.58
CA HIS A 73 7.17 7.66 36.74
C HIS A 73 7.71 7.13 38.08
N ARG A 74 7.81 5.79 38.20
CA ARG A 74 8.25 5.11 39.42
C ARG A 74 9.78 5.00 39.59
N ARG A 75 10.57 5.59 38.69
CA ARG A 75 12.04 5.58 38.81
C ARG A 75 12.47 6.29 40.12
N SER A 76 13.36 5.67 40.83
CA SER A 76 13.99 6.27 42.01
C SER A 76 14.86 7.48 41.65
N ARG A 77 15.44 7.48 40.43
CA ARG A 77 16.26 8.56 39.87
C ARG A 77 15.63 9.06 38.57
N LYS A 78 15.43 10.37 38.45
CA LYS A 78 15.02 10.96 37.17
C LYS A 78 16.08 10.73 36.09
N LEU A 79 15.65 10.63 34.86
CA LEU A 79 16.56 10.58 33.72
C LEU A 79 17.34 11.90 33.62
N LEU A 80 18.63 11.79 33.33
CA LEU A 80 19.48 12.96 33.07
C LEU A 80 19.24 13.47 31.63
N PRO A 81 19.58 14.72 31.34
CA PRO A 81 19.58 15.21 29.97
C PRO A 81 20.27 14.24 29.04
N ALA A 82 19.63 13.98 27.88
CA ALA A 82 20.06 13.00 26.88
C ALA A 82 19.87 11.50 27.22
N GLU A 83 19.50 11.13 28.44
CA GLU A 83 19.12 9.75 28.76
C GLU A 83 17.69 9.45 28.29
N VAL A 84 17.51 8.33 27.59
CA VAL A 84 16.22 7.85 27.07
C VAL A 84 15.76 6.64 27.85
N GLY A 85 14.54 6.69 28.39
CA GLY A 85 13.92 5.60 29.18
C GLY A 85 13.13 4.60 28.34
N ALA A 86 12.50 5.03 27.24
CA ALA A 86 11.74 4.14 26.38
C ALA A 86 11.86 4.51 24.89
N ILE A 87 11.81 3.47 24.05
CA ILE A 87 11.75 3.61 22.58
C ILE A 87 10.57 2.80 22.05
N ILE A 88 9.75 3.42 21.20
CA ILE A 88 8.62 2.79 20.52
C ILE A 88 8.89 2.84 19.03
N ILE A 89 8.96 1.68 18.40
CA ILE A 89 9.20 1.52 16.96
C ILE A 89 7.89 1.14 16.28
N SER A 90 7.50 1.92 15.27
CA SER A 90 6.30 1.71 14.48
C SER A 90 6.63 1.65 13.00
N PRO A 91 5.95 0.81 12.18
CA PRO A 91 6.27 0.61 10.76
C PRO A 91 6.00 1.85 9.90
N THR A 92 5.07 2.71 10.29
CA THR A 92 4.67 3.86 9.49
C THR A 92 4.69 5.17 10.27
N ARG A 93 4.89 6.28 9.56
CA ARG A 93 4.92 7.63 10.13
C ARG A 93 3.60 7.96 10.82
N GLU A 94 2.52 7.61 10.15
CA GLU A 94 1.16 7.88 10.61
C GLU A 94 0.85 7.14 11.93
N LEU A 95 1.24 5.87 12.04
CA LEU A 95 1.04 5.11 13.27
C LEU A 95 1.90 5.67 14.42
N ALA A 96 3.14 6.05 14.14
CA ALA A 96 4.00 6.72 15.12
C ALA A 96 3.36 8.04 15.61
N THR A 97 2.78 8.84 14.70
CA THR A 97 2.06 10.07 15.03
C THR A 97 0.81 9.80 15.88
N GLN A 98 0.09 8.70 15.62
CA GLN A 98 -1.08 8.30 16.42
C GLN A 98 -0.70 7.88 17.83
N ILE A 99 0.37 7.08 17.97
CA ILE A 99 0.90 6.73 19.30
C ILE A 99 1.28 7.98 20.07
N THR A 100 1.93 8.94 19.39
CA THR A 100 2.27 10.24 19.97
C THR A 100 1.03 11.03 20.40
N LYS A 101 -0.05 11.00 19.60
CA LYS A 101 -1.31 11.66 19.96
C LYS A 101 -1.93 11.06 21.22
N VAL A 102 -1.99 9.73 21.31
CA VAL A 102 -2.48 9.05 22.53
C VAL A 102 -1.59 9.36 23.73
N LEU A 103 -0.26 9.44 23.55
CA LEU A 103 0.65 9.80 24.63
C LEU A 103 0.42 11.25 25.11
N LYS A 104 0.08 12.16 24.22
CA LYS A 104 -0.28 13.55 24.57
C LYS A 104 -1.51 13.65 25.48
N ASP A 105 -2.45 12.73 25.37
CA ASP A 105 -3.62 12.69 26.25
C ASP A 105 -3.22 12.35 27.70
N PHE A 106 -2.04 11.76 27.92
CA PHE A 106 -1.46 11.53 29.25
C PHE A 106 -0.61 12.69 29.78
N GLU A 107 -0.17 13.65 28.95
CA GLU A 107 0.72 14.75 29.37
C GLU A 107 0.17 15.56 30.57
N PRO A 108 -1.13 15.87 30.67
CA PRO A 108 -1.66 16.61 31.82
C PRO A 108 -1.45 15.90 33.16
N PHE A 109 -1.38 14.56 33.13
CA PHE A 109 -1.22 13.71 34.29
C PHE A 109 0.26 13.37 34.59
N PHE A 110 1.13 13.51 33.57
CA PHE A 110 2.58 13.24 33.66
C PHE A 110 3.43 14.41 33.13
N PRO A 111 3.33 15.61 33.74
CA PRO A 111 3.98 16.82 33.22
C PRO A 111 5.52 16.76 33.20
N ASN A 112 6.11 15.79 33.87
CA ASN A 112 7.56 15.60 33.94
C ASN A 112 8.08 14.56 32.95
N ILE A 113 7.24 13.96 32.12
CA ILE A 113 7.64 12.97 31.11
C ILE A 113 7.52 13.63 29.73
N SER A 114 8.66 13.72 29.06
CA SER A 114 8.75 14.33 27.74
C SER A 114 8.92 13.28 26.64
N HIS A 115 8.50 13.60 25.41
CA HIS A 115 8.63 12.70 24.29
C HIS A 115 9.02 13.41 23.01
N GLN A 116 9.58 12.66 22.04
CA GLN A 116 9.87 13.17 20.70
C GLN A 116 9.42 12.16 19.65
N LEU A 117 8.74 12.66 18.60
CA LEU A 117 8.38 11.92 17.41
C LEU A 117 9.51 12.03 16.37
N LEU A 118 9.97 10.86 15.88
CA LEU A 118 11.09 10.73 14.95
C LEU A 118 10.63 10.02 13.68
N ILE A 119 10.22 10.81 12.68
CA ILE A 119 9.73 10.33 11.39
C ILE A 119 10.44 11.05 10.24
N GLY A 120 10.72 10.31 9.16
CA GLY A 120 11.35 10.94 7.99
C GLY A 120 10.38 11.78 7.16
N GLY A 121 10.89 12.77 6.41
CA GLY A 121 10.15 13.50 5.39
C GLY A 121 9.35 14.72 5.85
N GLU A 122 9.24 14.99 7.14
CA GLU A 122 8.65 16.22 7.69
C GLU A 122 9.73 17.18 8.19
N THR A 123 10.70 16.64 8.91
CA THR A 123 11.84 17.37 9.48
C THR A 123 13.14 16.82 8.93
N SER A 124 14.19 17.65 8.89
CA SER A 124 15.54 17.18 8.60
C SER A 124 16.10 16.40 9.79
N LEU A 125 17.17 15.64 9.59
CA LEU A 125 17.81 14.92 10.67
C LEU A 125 18.51 15.89 11.65
N GLU A 126 19.03 16.98 11.13
CA GLU A 126 19.63 18.06 11.91
C GLU A 126 18.62 18.74 12.85
N GLU A 127 17.42 19.01 12.37
CA GLU A 127 16.33 19.57 13.17
C GLU A 127 15.89 18.60 14.27
N ASP A 128 15.79 17.30 13.97
CA ASP A 128 15.44 16.28 14.97
C ASP A 128 16.51 16.17 16.07
N ILE A 129 17.80 16.27 15.71
CA ILE A 129 18.91 16.29 16.66
C ILE A 129 18.86 17.56 17.52
N ALA A 130 18.64 18.71 16.90
CA ALA A 130 18.53 19.98 17.64
C ALA A 130 17.35 19.95 18.62
N THR A 131 16.20 19.42 18.20
CA THR A 131 15.03 19.23 19.06
C THR A 131 15.33 18.29 20.22
N PHE A 132 16.02 17.16 19.95
CA PHE A 132 16.42 16.22 20.99
C PHE A 132 17.31 16.89 22.05
N GLN A 133 18.30 17.67 21.62
CA GLN A 133 19.22 18.40 22.51
C GLN A 133 18.54 19.52 23.29
N GLN A 134 17.43 20.05 22.81
CA GLN A 134 16.66 21.10 23.47
C GLN A 134 15.62 20.53 24.45
N VAL A 135 14.90 19.48 24.03
CA VAL A 135 13.76 18.91 24.78
C VAL A 135 14.20 17.85 25.78
N HIS A 136 15.29 17.12 25.51
CA HIS A 136 15.77 15.98 26.29
C HIS A 136 14.66 14.95 26.57
N PRO A 137 14.08 14.32 25.53
CA PRO A 137 12.91 13.47 25.67
C PRO A 137 13.21 12.16 26.42
N ASP A 138 12.30 11.77 27.32
CA ASP A 138 12.35 10.49 28.03
C ASP A 138 11.90 9.33 27.15
N ILE A 139 11.02 9.61 26.16
CA ILE A 139 10.43 8.63 25.27
C ILE A 139 10.68 9.03 23.81
N LEU A 140 11.25 8.12 23.03
CA LEU A 140 11.36 8.27 21.58
C LEU A 140 10.31 7.39 20.87
N ILE A 141 9.56 8.00 19.96
CA ILE A 141 8.58 7.30 19.14
C ILE A 141 8.96 7.53 17.67
N GLY A 142 9.08 6.46 16.88
CA GLY A 142 9.45 6.72 15.50
C GLY A 142 9.44 5.50 14.57
N THR A 143 9.79 5.79 13.31
CA THR A 143 10.00 4.76 12.30
C THR A 143 11.43 4.24 12.31
N PRO A 144 11.66 2.96 11.89
CA PRO A 144 12.99 2.33 12.01
C PRO A 144 14.13 3.14 11.40
N GLY A 145 13.99 3.66 10.18
CA GLY A 145 15.06 4.40 9.51
C GLY A 145 15.48 5.64 10.30
N ARG A 146 14.55 6.50 10.71
CA ARG A 146 14.87 7.73 11.44
C ARG A 146 15.41 7.47 12.85
N LEU A 147 14.90 6.43 13.53
CA LEU A 147 15.45 5.98 14.82
C LEU A 147 16.88 5.43 14.65
N GLU A 148 17.13 4.64 13.60
CA GLU A 148 18.48 4.16 13.27
C GLU A 148 19.44 5.32 13.03
N ASP A 149 19.03 6.31 12.23
CA ASP A 149 19.85 7.49 11.92
C ASP A 149 20.26 8.24 13.18
N ILE A 150 19.32 8.55 14.06
CA ILE A 150 19.57 9.29 15.30
C ILE A 150 20.44 8.48 16.28
N LEU A 151 20.14 7.20 16.48
CA LEU A 151 20.87 6.34 17.42
C LEU A 151 22.30 6.00 16.95
N SER A 152 22.53 5.98 15.64
CA SER A 152 23.85 5.69 15.06
C SER A 152 24.80 6.89 15.07
N GLN A 153 24.29 8.11 15.17
CA GLN A 153 25.10 9.32 15.11
C GLN A 153 25.56 9.78 16.49
N LYS A 154 26.87 9.77 16.72
CA LYS A 154 27.45 10.26 17.97
C LYS A 154 27.12 11.73 18.29
N ARG A 155 26.93 12.57 17.24
CA ARG A 155 26.57 13.99 17.39
C ARG A 155 25.16 14.22 17.93
N SER A 156 24.28 13.20 17.86
CA SER A 156 22.93 13.31 18.41
C SER A 156 22.95 13.47 19.93
N GLY A 157 23.95 12.92 20.61
CA GLY A 157 24.08 12.94 22.06
C GLY A 157 23.12 11.95 22.76
N VAL A 158 22.36 11.15 22.05
CA VAL A 158 21.38 10.21 22.63
C VAL A 158 22.10 9.16 23.48
N ASN A 159 21.73 9.08 24.76
CA ASN A 159 22.24 8.11 25.72
C ASN A 159 21.13 7.05 26.02
N VAL A 160 21.31 5.84 25.52
CA VAL A 160 20.37 4.73 25.72
C VAL A 160 20.76 3.79 26.88
N LYS A 161 21.78 4.12 27.68
CA LYS A 161 22.26 3.25 28.79
C LYS A 161 21.18 2.97 29.83
N GLU A 162 20.29 3.93 30.05
CA GLU A 162 19.18 3.86 31.00
C GLU A 162 17.86 3.41 30.35
N LEU A 163 17.89 2.89 29.12
CA LEU A 163 16.70 2.39 28.41
C LEU A 163 16.10 1.20 29.15
N GLU A 164 14.87 1.37 29.63
CA GLU A 164 14.14 0.32 30.32
C GLU A 164 13.20 -0.46 29.40
N VAL A 165 12.60 0.24 28.42
CA VAL A 165 11.55 -0.35 27.59
C VAL A 165 11.81 -0.13 26.10
N LEU A 166 11.71 -1.20 25.33
CA LEU A 166 11.61 -1.20 23.89
C LEU A 166 10.26 -1.79 23.47
N VAL A 167 9.53 -1.10 22.63
CA VAL A 167 8.30 -1.60 22.03
C VAL A 167 8.46 -1.69 20.52
N LEU A 168 8.05 -2.83 19.94
CA LEU A 168 7.90 -3.06 18.53
C LEU A 168 6.39 -3.19 18.24
N ASP A 169 5.79 -2.16 17.67
CA ASP A 169 4.37 -2.16 17.33
C ASP A 169 4.16 -2.57 15.87
N GLU A 170 3.07 -3.32 15.59
CA GLU A 170 2.82 -3.97 14.31
C GLU A 170 4.08 -4.68 13.76
N ALA A 171 4.68 -5.55 14.59
CA ALA A 171 5.99 -6.15 14.32
C ALA A 171 5.99 -7.06 13.08
N ASP A 172 4.87 -7.72 12.75
CA ASP A 172 4.68 -8.42 11.47
C ASP A 172 4.90 -7.48 10.28
N ARG A 173 4.39 -6.28 10.36
CA ARG A 173 4.54 -5.27 9.31
C ARG A 173 5.92 -4.65 9.23
N LEU A 174 6.58 -4.48 10.37
CA LEU A 174 7.98 -4.05 10.39
C LEU A 174 8.85 -4.99 9.55
N LEU A 175 8.59 -6.30 9.62
CA LEU A 175 9.32 -7.30 8.81
C LEU A 175 8.86 -7.32 7.35
N ASP A 176 7.55 -7.27 7.09
CA ASP A 176 6.98 -7.27 5.73
C ASP A 176 7.44 -6.05 4.91
N MET A 177 7.69 -4.91 5.57
CA MET A 177 8.23 -3.70 4.93
C MET A 177 9.76 -3.73 4.76
N GLY A 178 10.42 -4.82 5.13
CA GLY A 178 11.85 -5.00 4.94
C GLY A 178 12.75 -4.35 5.98
N PHE A 179 12.21 -3.88 7.11
CA PHE A 179 12.99 -3.23 8.17
C PHE A 179 13.82 -4.17 9.05
N SER A 180 13.93 -5.45 8.71
CA SER A 180 14.69 -6.43 9.49
C SER A 180 16.14 -5.99 9.75
N VAL A 181 16.81 -5.41 8.75
CA VAL A 181 18.20 -4.92 8.87
C VAL A 181 18.27 -3.75 9.84
N SER A 182 17.41 -2.75 9.69
CA SER A 182 17.34 -1.56 10.57
C SER A 182 16.99 -1.94 12.00
N LEU A 183 16.03 -2.86 12.19
CA LEU A 183 15.67 -3.35 13.53
C LEU A 183 16.84 -4.06 14.21
N ASN A 184 17.55 -4.94 13.52
CA ASN A 184 18.72 -5.63 14.06
C ASN A 184 19.82 -4.62 14.44
N LYS A 185 20.03 -3.60 13.61
CA LYS A 185 21.00 -2.54 13.90
C LYS A 185 20.59 -1.72 15.12
N ILE A 186 19.34 -1.28 15.21
CA ILE A 186 18.81 -0.58 16.40
C ILE A 186 18.99 -1.46 17.64
N MET A 187 18.53 -2.71 17.60
CA MET A 187 18.65 -3.63 18.75
C MET A 187 20.10 -3.84 19.21
N SER A 188 21.06 -3.80 18.28
CA SER A 188 22.50 -3.93 18.62
C SER A 188 23.06 -2.70 19.35
N LEU A 189 22.48 -1.53 19.15
CA LEU A 189 22.85 -0.28 19.82
C LEU A 189 22.25 -0.15 21.24
N LEU A 190 21.19 -0.91 21.53
CA LEU A 190 20.45 -0.80 22.78
C LEU A 190 21.00 -1.74 23.87
N PRO A 191 20.89 -1.36 25.17
CA PRO A 191 21.33 -2.18 26.28
C PRO A 191 20.57 -3.51 26.33
N LYS A 192 21.29 -4.57 26.71
CA LYS A 192 20.69 -5.91 26.80
C LYS A 192 19.71 -6.06 27.97
N GLN A 193 19.78 -5.24 28.99
CA GLN A 193 18.96 -5.36 30.20
C GLN A 193 17.57 -4.72 30.09
N ARG A 194 17.21 -4.15 28.94
CA ARG A 194 15.87 -3.60 28.67
C ARG A 194 14.77 -4.65 28.73
N ARG A 195 13.53 -4.23 28.88
CA ARG A 195 12.32 -5.01 28.62
C ARG A 195 11.80 -4.75 27.23
N THR A 196 11.43 -5.81 26.54
CA THR A 196 10.95 -5.69 25.17
C THR A 196 9.53 -6.19 25.08
N GLY A 197 8.64 -5.35 24.53
CA GLY A 197 7.27 -5.69 24.15
C GLY A 197 7.14 -5.78 22.65
N LEU A 198 6.72 -6.92 22.12
CA LEU A 198 6.43 -7.14 20.73
C LEU A 198 4.93 -7.29 20.56
N PHE A 199 4.33 -6.39 19.76
CA PHE A 199 2.90 -6.36 19.49
C PHE A 199 2.66 -6.63 18.01
N SER A 200 1.82 -7.62 17.70
CA SER A 200 1.54 -8.05 16.34
C SER A 200 0.12 -8.55 16.19
N ALA A 201 -0.44 -8.51 14.99
CA ALA A 201 -1.71 -9.16 14.68
C ALA A 201 -1.50 -10.64 14.32
N THR A 202 -0.34 -10.98 13.77
CA THR A 202 -0.01 -12.35 13.34
C THR A 202 1.38 -12.75 13.80
N MET A 203 1.58 -14.05 14.02
CA MET A 203 2.92 -14.60 14.31
C MET A 203 3.46 -15.32 13.08
N THR A 204 4.56 -14.80 12.53
CA THR A 204 5.25 -15.36 11.36
C THR A 204 6.60 -15.95 11.76
N ASP A 205 7.20 -16.78 10.89
CA ASP A 205 8.52 -17.35 11.16
C ASP A 205 9.59 -16.28 11.35
N GLY A 206 9.57 -15.22 10.56
CA GLY A 206 10.47 -14.08 10.73
C GLY A 206 10.31 -13.38 12.09
N LEU A 207 9.07 -13.31 12.62
CA LEU A 207 8.84 -12.80 13.98
C LEU A 207 9.38 -13.74 15.05
N HIS A 208 9.32 -15.04 14.85
CA HIS A 208 9.97 -16.00 15.77
C HIS A 208 11.48 -15.80 15.82
N GLU A 209 12.12 -15.50 14.69
CA GLU A 209 13.56 -15.14 14.65
C GLU A 209 13.83 -13.83 15.38
N LEU A 210 13.00 -12.80 15.17
CA LEU A 210 13.13 -11.52 15.86
C LEU A 210 12.92 -11.65 17.38
N VAL A 211 11.98 -12.48 17.81
CA VAL A 211 11.74 -12.81 19.22
C VAL A 211 12.99 -13.46 19.83
N ARG A 212 13.58 -14.44 19.15
CA ARG A 212 14.81 -15.11 19.62
C ARG A 212 16.00 -14.15 19.72
N ALA A 213 16.13 -13.22 18.79
CA ALA A 213 17.23 -12.27 18.75
C ALA A 213 17.07 -11.12 19.76
N GLY A 214 15.85 -10.67 20.02
CA GLY A 214 15.57 -9.41 20.71
C GLY A 214 14.94 -9.52 22.08
N LEU A 215 14.30 -10.64 22.44
CA LEU A 215 13.56 -10.81 23.69
C LEU A 215 14.19 -11.87 24.60
N ARG A 216 13.93 -11.75 25.90
CA ARG A 216 14.46 -12.66 26.93
C ARG A 216 13.34 -13.40 27.60
N ASN A 217 13.21 -14.68 27.31
CA ASN A 217 12.18 -15.55 27.87
C ASN A 217 10.80 -14.88 27.91
N PRO A 218 10.28 -14.42 26.75
CA PRO A 218 9.07 -13.64 26.71
C PRO A 218 7.83 -14.46 27.08
N VAL A 219 6.90 -13.82 27.76
CA VAL A 219 5.57 -14.38 27.99
C VAL A 219 4.70 -14.09 26.76
N ARG A 220 4.14 -15.14 26.18
CA ARG A 220 3.23 -15.01 25.05
C ARG A 220 1.80 -14.81 25.54
N VAL A 221 1.19 -13.70 25.14
CA VAL A 221 -0.21 -13.34 25.39
C VAL A 221 -0.94 -13.41 24.06
N VAL A 222 -1.84 -14.39 23.91
CA VAL A 222 -2.65 -14.57 22.71
C VAL A 222 -4.10 -14.28 23.09
N VAL A 223 -4.63 -13.20 22.51
CA VAL A 223 -6.04 -12.86 22.68
C VAL A 223 -6.80 -13.41 21.49
N LYS A 224 -7.54 -14.48 21.71
CA LYS A 224 -8.48 -15.03 20.74
C LYS A 224 -9.83 -14.37 20.96
N VAL A 225 -10.52 -14.05 19.90
CA VAL A 225 -11.94 -13.74 19.96
C VAL A 225 -12.66 -15.08 20.08
N GLU A 226 -13.26 -15.35 21.23
CA GLU A 226 -14.07 -16.57 21.41
C GLU A 226 -15.39 -16.37 20.67
N ASP A 227 -15.73 -17.34 19.83
CA ASP A 227 -17.05 -17.43 19.23
C ASP A 227 -18.07 -17.85 20.32
N LEU A 228 -19.17 -17.12 20.41
CA LEU A 228 -20.31 -17.47 21.22
C LEU A 228 -21.03 -18.75 20.71
N VAL A 229 -20.65 -19.23 19.52
CA VAL A 229 -21.18 -20.45 18.91
C VAL A 229 -20.02 -21.20 18.24
N GLY A 230 -19.55 -22.31 18.87
CA GLY A 230 -18.72 -23.35 18.23
C GLY A 230 -17.22 -23.10 18.13
N GLY A 231 -16.47 -23.49 19.11
CA GLY A 231 -15.14 -24.17 19.15
C GLY A 231 -13.92 -23.73 18.34
N GLY A 232 -13.91 -22.65 17.58
CA GLY A 232 -12.80 -22.30 16.72
C GLY A 232 -12.47 -20.82 16.71
N GLY A 233 -11.43 -20.35 17.44
CA GLY A 233 -11.04 -18.95 17.55
C GLY A 233 -10.90 -18.24 16.20
N GLN A 234 -11.78 -17.30 15.90
CA GLN A 234 -11.76 -16.47 14.70
C GLN A 234 -10.64 -15.42 14.77
N ARG A 235 -10.15 -15.00 13.60
CA ARG A 235 -9.13 -13.93 13.47
C ARG A 235 -9.73 -12.54 13.26
N THR A 236 -11.06 -12.43 13.25
CA THR A 236 -11.79 -11.17 13.02
C THR A 236 -12.77 -10.91 14.15
N PRO A 237 -13.09 -9.63 14.46
CA PRO A 237 -14.12 -9.31 15.46
C PRO A 237 -15.48 -9.93 15.09
N ALA A 238 -16.21 -10.46 16.07
CA ALA A 238 -17.55 -11.04 15.88
C ALA A 238 -18.57 -10.04 15.29
N SER A 239 -18.33 -8.74 15.45
CA SER A 239 -19.17 -7.66 14.88
C SER A 239 -18.90 -7.37 13.41
N LEU A 240 -17.95 -8.08 12.74
CA LEU A 240 -17.54 -7.82 11.38
C LEU A 240 -18.08 -8.88 10.42
N HIS A 241 -19.00 -8.49 9.54
CA HIS A 241 -19.51 -9.34 8.47
C HIS A 241 -18.62 -9.25 7.25
N ILE A 242 -18.09 -10.40 6.79
CA ILE A 242 -17.20 -10.48 5.63
C ILE A 242 -17.87 -11.26 4.52
N GLY A 243 -18.04 -10.63 3.35
CA GLY A 243 -18.65 -11.24 2.19
C GLY A 243 -17.74 -11.26 0.96
N TYR A 244 -18.10 -12.08 -0.03
CA TYR A 244 -17.48 -12.07 -1.35
C TYR A 244 -18.54 -11.99 -2.45
N ILE A 245 -18.18 -11.36 -3.57
CA ILE A 245 -19.01 -11.26 -4.78
C ILE A 245 -18.23 -11.86 -5.94
N LEU A 246 -18.84 -12.82 -6.63
CA LEU A 246 -18.29 -13.39 -7.87
C LEU A 246 -18.71 -12.55 -9.07
N CYS A 247 -17.76 -12.12 -9.88
CA CYS A 247 -18.03 -11.27 -11.03
C CYS A 247 -17.05 -11.52 -12.18
N SER A 248 -17.34 -10.98 -13.35
CA SER A 248 -16.33 -10.85 -14.40
C SER A 248 -15.43 -9.63 -14.15
N THR A 249 -14.25 -9.62 -14.76
CA THR A 249 -13.32 -8.48 -14.62
C THR A 249 -13.90 -7.17 -15.18
N SER A 250 -14.83 -7.23 -16.14
CA SER A 250 -15.50 -6.05 -16.69
C SER A 250 -16.60 -5.49 -15.80
N GLN A 251 -17.19 -6.31 -14.91
CA GLN A 251 -18.32 -5.92 -14.06
C GLN A 251 -17.90 -5.23 -12.77
N LYS A 252 -16.62 -5.32 -12.34
CA LYS A 252 -16.15 -4.80 -11.04
C LYS A 252 -16.57 -3.36 -10.74
N LEU A 253 -16.51 -2.45 -11.71
CA LEU A 253 -16.89 -1.04 -11.50
C LEU A 253 -18.39 -0.81 -11.44
N LEU A 254 -19.18 -1.52 -12.24
CA LEU A 254 -20.63 -1.49 -12.16
C LEU A 254 -21.08 -1.94 -10.77
N LEU A 255 -20.59 -3.10 -10.33
CA LEU A 255 -20.89 -3.65 -9.00
C LEU A 255 -20.43 -2.74 -7.88
N LEU A 256 -19.26 -2.11 -8.01
CA LEU A 256 -18.80 -1.11 -7.04
C LEU A 256 -19.77 0.08 -6.95
N SER A 257 -20.25 0.58 -8.11
CA SER A 257 -21.22 1.67 -8.16
C SER A 257 -22.54 1.30 -7.48
N HIS A 258 -23.07 0.09 -7.75
CA HIS A 258 -24.28 -0.41 -7.11
C HIS A 258 -24.09 -0.58 -5.61
N LEU A 259 -23.00 -1.20 -5.20
CA LEU A 259 -22.70 -1.47 -3.79
C LEU A 259 -22.57 -0.17 -2.98
N LEU A 260 -21.90 0.84 -3.53
CA LEU A 260 -21.79 2.15 -2.89
C LEU A 260 -23.17 2.82 -2.73
N ARG A 261 -23.99 2.77 -3.74
CA ARG A 261 -25.34 3.37 -3.70
C ARG A 261 -26.29 2.66 -2.74
N GLN A 262 -26.23 1.33 -2.65
CA GLN A 262 -27.15 0.55 -1.82
C GLN A 262 -26.66 0.46 -0.37
N GLU A 263 -25.40 0.17 -0.14
CA GLU A 263 -24.88 -0.12 1.19
C GLU A 263 -24.19 1.07 1.86
N ALA A 264 -23.70 2.03 1.07
CA ALA A 264 -22.83 3.11 1.55
C ALA A 264 -23.43 4.52 1.41
N ALA A 265 -24.70 4.66 1.04
CA ALA A 265 -25.35 5.94 0.80
C ALA A 265 -25.24 6.95 1.97
N ASN A 266 -25.13 6.47 3.20
CA ASN A 266 -25.01 7.29 4.41
C ASN A 266 -23.83 6.85 5.29
N LYS A 267 -22.78 6.28 4.68
CA LYS A 267 -21.67 5.63 5.41
C LYS A 267 -20.33 6.10 4.90
N LYS A 268 -19.32 5.99 5.78
CA LYS A 268 -17.92 6.13 5.41
C LYS A 268 -17.41 4.77 4.90
N THR A 269 -16.89 4.77 3.68
CA THR A 269 -16.43 3.54 3.00
C THR A 269 -14.98 3.64 2.58
N ILE A 270 -14.22 2.57 2.77
CA ILE A 270 -12.89 2.42 2.18
C ILE A 270 -12.96 1.45 1.02
N VAL A 271 -12.38 1.85 -0.11
CA VAL A 271 -12.30 1.01 -1.31
C VAL A 271 -10.84 0.72 -1.65
N TYR A 272 -10.45 -0.54 -1.60
CA TYR A 272 -9.09 -0.99 -1.86
C TYR A 272 -8.87 -1.38 -3.31
N PHE A 273 -7.81 -0.82 -3.90
CA PHE A 273 -7.26 -1.19 -5.20
C PHE A 273 -5.84 -1.74 -5.07
N ALA A 274 -5.43 -2.56 -6.03
CA ALA A 274 -4.12 -3.22 -5.99
C ALA A 274 -2.92 -2.28 -6.18
N THR A 275 -3.08 -1.14 -6.88
CA THR A 275 -1.96 -0.26 -7.24
C THR A 275 -2.26 1.23 -7.06
N CYS A 276 -1.21 2.03 -6.83
CA CYS A 276 -1.34 3.49 -6.77
C CYS A 276 -1.91 4.07 -8.07
N ALA A 277 -1.48 3.55 -9.23
CA ALA A 277 -1.97 4.00 -10.53
C ALA A 277 -3.48 3.70 -10.70
N SER A 278 -3.97 2.57 -10.17
CA SER A 278 -5.41 2.27 -10.15
C SER A 278 -6.18 3.25 -9.27
N VAL A 279 -5.66 3.59 -8.10
CA VAL A 279 -6.27 4.58 -7.21
C VAL A 279 -6.38 5.95 -7.89
N ASP A 280 -5.31 6.45 -8.51
CA ASP A 280 -5.32 7.73 -9.22
C ASP A 280 -6.29 7.76 -10.40
N TYR A 281 -6.31 6.69 -11.17
CA TYR A 281 -7.19 6.57 -12.32
C TYR A 281 -8.66 6.51 -11.90
N PHE A 282 -9.00 5.58 -10.99
CA PHE A 282 -10.38 5.39 -10.57
C PHE A 282 -10.90 6.57 -9.74
N TYR A 283 -10.06 7.28 -9.00
CA TYR A 283 -10.43 8.54 -8.38
C TYR A 283 -10.97 9.54 -9.41
N LYS A 284 -10.23 9.78 -10.50
CA LYS A 284 -10.64 10.70 -11.55
C LYS A 284 -11.87 10.19 -12.32
N LEU A 285 -11.98 8.89 -12.53
CA LEU A 285 -13.07 8.28 -13.27
C LEU A 285 -14.36 8.27 -12.45
N LEU A 286 -14.32 7.77 -11.21
CA LEU A 286 -15.50 7.68 -10.34
C LEU A 286 -16.06 9.05 -9.97
N SER A 287 -15.19 10.06 -9.77
CA SER A 287 -15.62 11.44 -9.54
C SER A 287 -16.38 12.09 -10.72
N ARG A 288 -16.34 11.45 -11.91
CA ARG A 288 -17.07 11.89 -13.11
C ARG A 288 -18.29 11.04 -13.42
N LEU A 289 -18.55 9.99 -12.64
CA LEU A 289 -19.73 9.16 -12.79
C LEU A 289 -20.96 9.86 -12.19
N PRO A 290 -22.03 10.09 -13.00
CA PRO A 290 -23.24 10.73 -12.48
C PRO A 290 -23.86 9.96 -11.31
N ALA A 291 -23.75 8.63 -11.32
CA ALA A 291 -24.29 7.76 -10.27
C ALA A 291 -23.63 7.97 -8.88
N LEU A 292 -22.47 8.61 -8.82
CA LEU A 292 -21.70 8.84 -7.60
C LEU A 292 -21.49 10.34 -7.31
N SER A 293 -22.26 11.22 -7.94
CA SER A 293 -22.17 12.69 -7.76
C SER A 293 -22.34 13.14 -6.32
N ASP A 294 -23.11 12.41 -5.53
CA ASP A 294 -23.44 12.76 -4.15
C ASP A 294 -22.38 12.28 -3.14
N PHE A 295 -21.40 11.49 -3.60
CA PHE A 295 -20.35 10.94 -2.76
C PHE A 295 -19.13 11.86 -2.69
N ALA A 296 -18.64 12.12 -1.47
CA ALA A 296 -17.35 12.77 -1.26
C ALA A 296 -16.23 11.73 -1.48
N ILE A 297 -15.66 11.71 -2.70
CA ILE A 297 -14.64 10.75 -3.08
C ILE A 297 -13.25 11.34 -2.80
N HIS A 298 -12.41 10.57 -2.11
CA HIS A 298 -11.03 10.90 -1.79
C HIS A 298 -10.09 9.78 -2.25
N SER A 299 -8.82 10.12 -2.52
CA SER A 299 -7.79 9.14 -2.90
C SER A 299 -6.59 9.21 -1.97
N LEU A 300 -6.05 8.04 -1.57
CA LEU A 300 -4.93 7.95 -0.66
C LEU A 300 -3.99 6.79 -1.05
N HIS A 301 -2.74 7.10 -1.40
CA HIS A 301 -1.74 6.10 -1.79
C HIS A 301 -0.31 6.56 -1.51
N GLY A 302 0.66 5.63 -1.55
CA GLY A 302 2.03 5.85 -1.11
C GLY A 302 2.83 6.88 -1.92
N LYS A 303 2.44 7.15 -3.18
CA LYS A 303 3.13 8.13 -4.04
C LYS A 303 2.69 9.59 -3.81
N MET A 304 1.69 9.83 -2.97
CA MET A 304 1.26 11.19 -2.64
C MET A 304 2.24 11.85 -1.68
N GLU A 305 2.48 13.15 -1.84
CA GLU A 305 3.23 13.95 -0.89
C GLU A 305 2.63 13.89 0.53
N THR A 306 3.48 13.90 1.54
CA THR A 306 3.06 13.76 2.96
C THR A 306 2.04 14.80 3.36
N LYS A 307 2.22 16.07 2.96
CA LYS A 307 1.27 17.16 3.25
C LYS A 307 -0.10 16.92 2.62
N LYS A 308 -0.12 16.51 1.34
CA LYS A 308 -1.36 16.20 0.62
C LYS A 308 -2.07 14.98 1.20
N ARG A 309 -1.31 13.95 1.64
CA ARG A 309 -1.85 12.78 2.35
C ARG A 309 -2.56 13.17 3.64
N SER A 310 -1.90 13.97 4.48
CA SER A 310 -2.48 14.44 5.75
C SER A 310 -3.74 15.29 5.54
N LEU A 311 -3.74 16.18 4.54
CA LEU A 311 -4.92 16.98 4.19
C LEU A 311 -6.07 16.12 3.67
N THR A 312 -5.80 15.19 2.76
CA THR A 312 -6.82 14.28 2.21
C THR A 312 -7.40 13.38 3.31
N PHE A 313 -6.54 12.86 4.16
CA PHE A 313 -6.96 12.08 5.32
C PHE A 313 -7.86 12.88 6.26
N LYS A 314 -7.45 14.10 6.60
CA LYS A 314 -8.26 15.01 7.42
C LYS A 314 -9.61 15.31 6.78
N SER A 315 -9.63 15.63 5.47
CA SER A 315 -10.88 15.89 4.74
C SER A 315 -11.83 14.70 4.77
N PHE A 316 -11.32 13.47 4.66
CA PHE A 316 -12.14 12.25 4.78
C PHE A 316 -12.64 12.03 6.21
N THR A 317 -11.79 12.29 7.20
CA THR A 317 -12.15 12.14 8.62
C THR A 317 -13.22 13.14 9.03
N ASP A 318 -13.12 14.38 8.55
CA ASP A 318 -14.04 15.49 8.88
C ASP A 318 -15.40 15.37 8.18
N ILE A 319 -15.62 14.39 7.28
CA ILE A 319 -16.95 14.12 6.71
C ILE A 319 -17.93 13.86 7.86
N PRO A 320 -19.09 14.55 7.91
CA PRO A 320 -20.08 14.33 8.95
C PRO A 320 -20.60 12.89 8.99
N ALA A 321 -20.96 12.42 10.19
CA ALA A 321 -21.63 11.13 10.32
C ALA A 321 -22.97 11.14 9.56
N GLY A 322 -23.26 10.07 8.82
CA GLY A 322 -24.46 9.99 7.98
C GLY A 322 -24.31 10.61 6.59
N SER A 323 -23.13 11.15 6.24
CA SER A 323 -22.85 11.61 4.87
C SER A 323 -22.03 10.56 4.10
N PRO A 324 -22.29 10.38 2.79
CA PRO A 324 -21.58 9.39 1.98
C PRO A 324 -20.15 9.82 1.69
N GLY A 325 -19.18 9.13 2.29
CA GLY A 325 -17.76 9.35 2.07
C GLY A 325 -17.04 8.11 1.55
N VAL A 326 -16.24 8.24 0.48
CA VAL A 326 -15.47 7.14 -0.11
C VAL A 326 -13.99 7.50 -0.14
N LEU A 327 -13.18 6.63 0.45
CA LEU A 327 -11.72 6.71 0.38
C LEU A 327 -11.16 5.59 -0.49
N LEU A 328 -10.66 5.92 -1.67
CA LEU A 328 -9.95 4.98 -2.53
C LEU A 328 -8.51 4.87 -2.06
N CYS A 329 -8.00 3.67 -1.79
CA CYS A 329 -6.65 3.52 -1.29
C CYS A 329 -5.96 2.20 -1.70
N THR A 330 -4.64 2.15 -1.46
CA THR A 330 -3.83 0.92 -1.51
C THR A 330 -3.49 0.45 -0.10
N ASP A 331 -2.92 -0.76 0.04
CA ASP A 331 -2.49 -1.29 1.35
C ASP A 331 -1.54 -0.36 2.11
N VAL A 332 -0.64 0.31 1.40
CA VAL A 332 0.33 1.23 2.01
C VAL A 332 -0.37 2.41 2.70
N ALA A 333 -1.41 2.95 2.07
CA ALA A 333 -2.14 4.09 2.63
C ALA A 333 -3.07 3.70 3.78
N SER A 334 -3.56 2.47 3.80
CA SER A 334 -4.42 1.96 4.87
C SER A 334 -3.64 1.49 6.10
N ARG A 335 -2.32 1.34 5.96
CA ARG A 335 -1.43 0.90 7.03
C ARG A 335 -1.06 2.10 7.90
N GLY A 336 -1.24 1.97 9.20
CA GLY A 336 -0.85 2.99 10.17
C GLY A 336 -1.72 4.24 10.21
N LEU A 337 -2.76 4.37 9.40
CA LEU A 337 -3.78 5.38 9.58
C LEU A 337 -4.86 4.82 10.49
N ASP A 338 -5.08 5.46 11.63
CA ASP A 338 -6.28 5.23 12.41
C ASP A 338 -7.43 5.93 11.70
N ILE A 339 -7.90 5.31 10.62
CA ILE A 339 -9.09 5.79 9.96
C ILE A 339 -10.22 5.56 10.96
N PRO A 340 -10.76 6.63 11.56
CA PRO A 340 -11.80 6.46 12.57
C PRO A 340 -13.02 5.81 11.91
N ASP A 341 -13.50 4.78 12.53
CA ASP A 341 -14.82 4.18 12.34
C ASP A 341 -15.36 4.26 10.91
N VAL A 342 -14.86 3.40 10.03
CA VAL A 342 -15.52 3.15 8.74
C VAL A 342 -16.58 2.09 8.94
N ASP A 343 -17.70 2.31 8.29
CA ASP A 343 -18.85 1.41 8.35
C ASP A 343 -18.69 0.26 7.35
N PHE A 344 -18.01 0.52 6.23
CA PHE A 344 -17.95 -0.40 5.13
C PHE A 344 -16.55 -0.45 4.47
N VAL A 345 -16.12 -1.65 4.10
CA VAL A 345 -14.87 -1.91 3.38
C VAL A 345 -15.15 -2.68 2.11
N VAL A 346 -14.69 -2.18 0.97
CA VAL A 346 -14.78 -2.86 -0.32
C VAL A 346 -13.37 -3.16 -0.83
N GLN A 347 -13.07 -4.41 -1.15
CA GLN A 347 -11.84 -4.81 -1.79
C GLN A 347 -12.14 -5.14 -3.27
N VAL A 348 -11.94 -4.17 -4.16
CA VAL A 348 -12.12 -4.38 -5.61
C VAL A 348 -11.11 -5.39 -6.13
N ASP A 349 -9.93 -5.40 -5.52
CA ASP A 349 -8.88 -6.35 -5.79
C ASP A 349 -8.42 -7.02 -4.49
N PRO A 350 -8.31 -8.35 -4.46
CA PRO A 350 -7.68 -9.06 -3.35
C PRO A 350 -6.26 -8.54 -3.08
N PRO A 351 -5.80 -8.50 -1.82
CA PRO A 351 -4.45 -8.05 -1.50
C PRO A 351 -3.40 -9.04 -2.01
N GLN A 352 -2.26 -8.55 -2.46
CA GLN A 352 -1.13 -9.40 -2.90
C GLN A 352 -0.67 -10.36 -1.81
N ASP A 353 -0.56 -9.86 -0.57
CA ASP A 353 -0.32 -10.67 0.62
C ASP A 353 -1.67 -11.02 1.26
N PRO A 354 -2.05 -12.32 1.32
CA PRO A 354 -3.29 -12.74 1.94
C PRO A 354 -3.45 -12.35 3.41
N LYS A 355 -2.36 -12.09 4.14
CA LYS A 355 -2.42 -11.59 5.52
C LYS A 355 -3.04 -10.20 5.60
N ALA A 356 -2.83 -9.38 4.57
CA ALA A 356 -3.42 -8.04 4.51
C ALA A 356 -4.94 -8.06 4.38
N PHE A 357 -5.56 -9.20 3.99
CA PHE A 357 -7.00 -9.32 3.85
C PHE A 357 -7.76 -8.99 5.15
N THR A 358 -7.39 -9.63 6.25
CA THR A 358 -8.00 -9.39 7.56
C THR A 358 -7.71 -7.99 8.09
N HIS A 359 -6.53 -7.45 7.82
CA HIS A 359 -6.19 -6.07 8.18
C HIS A 359 -7.01 -5.03 7.42
N ARG A 360 -7.35 -5.30 6.14
CA ARG A 360 -8.26 -4.45 5.36
C ARG A 360 -9.68 -4.52 5.93
N CYS A 361 -10.20 -5.73 6.14
CA CYS A 361 -11.54 -5.93 6.72
C CYS A 361 -11.65 -5.29 8.11
N GLY A 362 -10.62 -5.42 8.95
CA GLY A 362 -10.56 -4.85 10.29
C GLY A 362 -10.46 -3.32 10.35
N ARG A 363 -10.59 -2.60 9.21
CA ARG A 363 -10.86 -1.15 9.23
C ARG A 363 -12.32 -0.85 9.56
N ALA A 364 -13.23 -1.79 9.31
CA ALA A 364 -14.62 -1.73 9.76
C ALA A 364 -14.82 -2.51 11.07
N GLY A 365 -15.91 -2.27 11.77
CA GLY A 365 -16.29 -3.03 12.98
C GLY A 365 -15.43 -2.76 14.20
N ARG A 366 -14.91 -1.54 14.38
CA ARG A 366 -14.13 -1.15 15.55
C ARG A 366 -15.01 -0.66 16.71
N ALA A 367 -14.48 -0.75 17.92
CA ALA A 367 -15.11 -0.28 19.14
C ALA A 367 -16.52 -0.91 19.38
N GLY A 368 -16.70 -2.20 19.01
CA GLY A 368 -17.96 -2.92 19.21
C GLY A 368 -19.08 -2.57 18.23
N ARG A 369 -18.84 -1.72 17.24
CA ARG A 369 -19.81 -1.40 16.17
C ARG A 369 -19.85 -2.51 15.12
N ALA A 370 -21.04 -2.76 14.56
CA ALA A 370 -21.19 -3.64 13.42
C ALA A 370 -20.48 -3.06 12.19
N GLY A 371 -19.63 -3.84 11.54
CA GLY A 371 -18.94 -3.46 10.32
C GLY A 371 -19.22 -4.46 9.21
N LYS A 372 -19.12 -4.00 7.98
CA LYS A 372 -19.26 -4.85 6.79
C LYS A 372 -17.99 -4.76 5.93
N ALA A 373 -17.57 -5.89 5.36
CA ALA A 373 -16.47 -5.95 4.40
C ALA A 373 -16.84 -6.86 3.23
N VAL A 374 -16.48 -6.49 2.02
CA VAL A 374 -16.74 -7.29 0.83
C VAL A 374 -15.51 -7.34 -0.07
N VAL A 375 -15.28 -8.48 -0.72
CA VAL A 375 -14.22 -8.64 -1.73
C VAL A 375 -14.83 -9.10 -3.05
N PHE A 376 -14.33 -8.53 -4.16
CA PHE A 376 -14.67 -9.00 -5.49
C PHE A 376 -13.68 -10.08 -5.93
N LEU A 377 -14.20 -11.20 -6.38
CA LEU A 377 -13.46 -12.31 -6.93
C LEU A 377 -13.92 -12.59 -8.34
N VAL A 378 -12.98 -12.88 -9.23
CA VAL A 378 -13.32 -13.23 -10.64
C VAL A 378 -13.75 -14.69 -10.69
N LYS A 379 -14.89 -14.94 -11.36
CA LYS A 379 -15.42 -16.30 -11.57
C LYS A 379 -14.32 -17.24 -12.10
N GLY A 380 -14.28 -18.46 -11.57
CA GLY A 380 -13.31 -19.49 -11.92
C GLY A 380 -12.25 -19.69 -10.84
N LYS A 381 -10.95 -19.52 -11.15
CA LYS A 381 -9.87 -19.85 -10.18
C LYS A 381 -9.83 -18.97 -8.94
N GLU A 382 -10.25 -17.71 -9.02
CA GLU A 382 -10.27 -16.86 -7.83
C GLU A 382 -11.31 -17.31 -6.79
N GLU A 383 -12.29 -18.13 -7.17
CA GLU A 383 -13.26 -18.72 -6.23
C GLU A 383 -12.57 -19.57 -5.15
N THR A 384 -11.51 -20.28 -5.51
CA THR A 384 -10.72 -21.08 -4.55
C THR A 384 -10.04 -20.22 -3.47
N TYR A 385 -10.04 -18.89 -3.62
CA TYR A 385 -9.56 -17.98 -2.57
C TYR A 385 -10.48 -17.98 -1.35
N VAL A 386 -11.75 -18.28 -1.52
CA VAL A 386 -12.72 -18.42 -0.41
C VAL A 386 -12.30 -19.56 0.49
N ASP A 387 -12.03 -20.76 -0.05
CA ASP A 387 -11.58 -21.92 0.71
C ASP A 387 -10.23 -21.66 1.39
N PHE A 388 -9.33 -20.99 0.66
CA PHE A 388 -8.05 -20.58 1.21
C PHE A 388 -8.20 -19.64 2.43
N LEU A 389 -9.18 -18.75 2.43
CA LEU A 389 -9.48 -17.86 3.55
C LEU A 389 -10.19 -18.62 4.70
N LYS A 390 -11.11 -19.55 4.39
CA LYS A 390 -11.78 -20.41 5.38
C LYS A 390 -10.75 -21.25 6.15
N VAL A 391 -9.78 -21.87 5.46
CA VAL A 391 -8.67 -22.61 6.11
C VAL A 391 -7.87 -21.71 7.06
N ARG A 392 -7.80 -20.41 6.78
CA ARG A 392 -7.17 -19.40 7.67
C ARG A 392 -8.10 -18.87 8.75
N LYS A 393 -9.28 -19.48 8.94
CA LYS A 393 -10.28 -19.10 9.94
C LYS A 393 -10.83 -17.68 9.75
N VAL A 394 -11.01 -17.27 8.50
CA VAL A 394 -11.72 -16.04 8.14
C VAL A 394 -13.16 -16.40 7.81
N PRO A 395 -14.16 -15.91 8.56
CA PRO A 395 -15.58 -16.21 8.33
C PRO A 395 -16.06 -15.41 7.10
N ILE A 396 -15.85 -15.96 5.91
CA ILE A 396 -16.27 -15.33 4.67
C ILE A 396 -17.47 -16.07 4.08
N GLN A 397 -18.52 -15.31 3.71
CA GLN A 397 -19.78 -15.84 3.17
C GLN A 397 -20.10 -15.16 1.84
N ARG A 398 -20.97 -15.73 1.04
CA ARG A 398 -21.43 -15.10 -0.20
C ARG A 398 -22.23 -13.84 0.14
N TRP A 399 -21.96 -12.74 -0.56
CA TRP A 399 -22.67 -11.48 -0.36
C TRP A 399 -24.05 -11.55 -0.98
N THR A 400 -25.08 -11.15 -0.22
CA THR A 400 -26.43 -10.96 -0.72
C THR A 400 -26.77 -9.47 -0.80
N TRP A 401 -27.40 -9.07 -1.86
CA TRP A 401 -27.78 -7.67 -2.10
C TRP A 401 -28.81 -7.13 -1.10
N ASN A 402 -29.48 -8.02 -0.35
CA ASN A 402 -30.42 -7.67 0.72
C ASN A 402 -29.78 -7.65 2.11
N GLY A 403 -28.46 -7.81 2.20
CA GLY A 403 -27.69 -7.65 3.47
C GLY A 403 -27.84 -8.78 4.49
N GLY A 404 -28.39 -9.92 4.11
CA GLY A 404 -28.47 -11.13 4.95
C GLY A 404 -27.48 -12.22 4.51
N PRO A 405 -27.06 -13.14 5.42
CA PRO A 405 -26.29 -14.31 5.02
C PRO A 405 -27.14 -15.23 4.13
N VAL A 406 -26.55 -15.74 3.05
CA VAL A 406 -27.14 -16.89 2.33
C VAL A 406 -26.73 -18.13 3.09
N ILE A 407 -27.68 -18.85 3.62
CA ILE A 407 -27.48 -20.22 4.09
C ILE A 407 -27.33 -21.05 2.79
N THR A 408 -26.14 -21.58 2.54
CA THR A 408 -25.90 -22.48 1.41
C THR A 408 -26.34 -23.88 1.82
N GLU A 409 -26.77 -24.69 0.84
CA GLU A 409 -27.19 -26.09 1.10
C GLU A 409 -26.11 -26.91 1.85
N ASP A 410 -24.82 -26.57 1.65
CA ASP A 410 -23.71 -27.20 2.36
C ASP A 410 -23.68 -26.89 3.88
N ASP A 411 -24.24 -25.75 4.31
CA ASP A 411 -24.36 -25.40 5.73
C ASP A 411 -25.54 -26.10 6.40
N GLN A 412 -26.50 -26.66 5.64
CA GLN A 412 -27.63 -27.43 6.13
C GLN A 412 -27.27 -28.90 6.43
N GLU A 413 -26.29 -29.49 5.72
CA GLU A 413 -25.90 -30.87 5.96
C GLU A 413 -25.18 -31.12 7.31
N GLU A 414 -24.59 -30.08 7.93
CA GLU A 414 -23.98 -30.19 9.26
C GLU A 414 -24.97 -29.94 10.41
N GLU A 415 -26.09 -29.25 10.19
CA GLU A 415 -27.12 -29.01 11.21
C GLU A 415 -28.22 -30.10 11.23
N ASP A 416 -28.43 -30.85 10.13
CA ASP A 416 -29.50 -31.82 10.00
C ASP A 416 -29.25 -33.18 10.74
N GLN A 417 -28.12 -33.33 11.45
CA GLN A 417 -27.93 -34.57 12.26
C GLN A 417 -28.61 -34.54 13.64
N ASP A 418 -29.23 -33.41 14.06
CA ASP A 418 -29.82 -33.34 15.43
C ASP A 418 -31.29 -32.87 15.50
N MET A 419 -32.00 -32.61 14.42
CA MET A 419 -33.41 -32.20 14.49
C MET A 419 -34.27 -32.87 13.42
N SER A 420 -34.78 -34.07 13.73
CA SER A 420 -35.94 -34.66 13.06
C SER A 420 -37.20 -34.02 13.63
N ALA A 421 -37.83 -33.09 12.96
CA ALA A 421 -39.29 -32.83 13.03
C ALA A 421 -39.72 -31.74 12.05
N ASP A 422 -40.51 -32.14 11.06
CA ASP A 422 -41.59 -31.41 10.33
C ASP A 422 -41.50 -29.88 10.21
N ALA A 423 -41.12 -29.41 9.01
CA ALA A 423 -41.62 -28.15 8.46
C ALA A 423 -41.74 -28.27 6.93
N ASN A 424 -42.97 -28.44 6.45
CA ASN A 424 -43.35 -28.26 5.06
C ASN A 424 -43.08 -26.77 4.69
N LEU A 425 -42.10 -26.53 3.86
CA LEU A 425 -41.91 -25.24 3.21
C LEU A 425 -42.92 -25.10 2.04
N ASP A 426 -43.72 -24.03 2.06
CA ASP A 426 -44.70 -23.77 1.04
C ASP A 426 -44.02 -23.45 -0.30
N GLU A 427 -44.61 -23.92 -1.43
CA GLU A 427 -44.14 -23.70 -2.82
C GLU A 427 -43.91 -22.21 -3.19
N GLU A 428 -44.42 -21.26 -2.41
CA GLU A 428 -44.17 -19.82 -2.55
C GLU A 428 -42.81 -19.40 -2.07
N ASP A 429 -42.26 -20.04 -1.02
CA ASP A 429 -40.94 -19.76 -0.48
C ASP A 429 -39.83 -20.30 -1.39
N GLU A 430 -40.02 -21.48 -2.02
CA GLU A 430 -39.11 -21.97 -3.07
C GLU A 430 -39.08 -21.05 -4.30
N LYS A 431 -40.22 -20.47 -4.66
CA LYS A 431 -40.27 -19.47 -5.76
C LYS A 431 -39.64 -18.14 -5.37
N LEU A 432 -39.70 -17.77 -4.11
CA LEU A 432 -39.06 -16.57 -3.59
C LEU A 432 -37.52 -16.78 -3.52
N LEU A 433 -37.07 -17.94 -3.02
CA LEU A 433 -35.65 -18.35 -3.01
C LEU A 433 -35.07 -18.37 -4.45
N GLY A 434 -35.82 -18.98 -5.39
CA GLY A 434 -35.43 -19.00 -6.83
C GLY A 434 -35.38 -17.62 -7.47
N LYS A 435 -36.14 -16.63 -6.98
CA LYS A 435 -36.03 -15.22 -7.42
C LYS A 435 -34.89 -14.48 -6.76
N ILE A 436 -34.53 -14.81 -5.54
CA ILE A 436 -33.41 -14.20 -4.81
C ILE A 436 -32.07 -14.67 -5.39
N VAL A 437 -31.97 -15.96 -5.78
CA VAL A 437 -30.77 -16.50 -6.45
C VAL A 437 -30.60 -15.93 -7.88
N LYS A 438 -31.68 -15.47 -8.51
CA LYS A 438 -31.64 -14.83 -9.85
C LYS A 438 -31.29 -13.31 -9.83
N ALA A 439 -31.05 -12.72 -8.66
CA ALA A 439 -30.66 -11.30 -8.56
C ALA A 439 -29.15 -11.03 -8.69
N GLU A 440 -28.36 -11.96 -9.22
CA GLU A 440 -27.05 -11.60 -9.78
C GLU A 440 -27.34 -10.90 -11.11
N PRO A 441 -26.75 -9.72 -11.37
CA PRO A 441 -26.85 -9.09 -12.67
C PRO A 441 -26.11 -9.97 -13.70
N GLU A 442 -26.77 -11.00 -14.19
CA GLU A 442 -26.34 -11.76 -15.36
C GLU A 442 -26.51 -10.93 -16.64
N ASP A 443 -27.07 -9.72 -16.54
CA ASP A 443 -27.39 -8.90 -17.67
C ASP A 443 -26.14 -8.26 -18.26
N ASP A 444 -25.62 -8.94 -19.25
CA ASP A 444 -24.63 -8.41 -20.17
C ASP A 444 -25.06 -7.04 -20.78
N GLU A 445 -26.36 -6.73 -20.84
CA GLU A 445 -26.87 -5.47 -21.36
C GLU A 445 -26.59 -4.27 -20.43
N GLU A 446 -26.87 -4.37 -19.13
CA GLU A 446 -26.61 -3.29 -18.19
C GLU A 446 -25.10 -3.00 -18.10
N ASN A 447 -24.29 -4.06 -18.00
CA ASN A 447 -22.84 -3.92 -18.01
C ASN A 447 -22.35 -3.32 -19.34
N ALA A 448 -22.90 -3.75 -20.49
CA ALA A 448 -22.54 -3.21 -21.79
C ALA A 448 -22.88 -1.71 -21.90
N GLU A 449 -24.03 -1.27 -21.37
CA GLU A 449 -24.42 0.15 -21.34
C GLU A 449 -23.50 0.95 -20.42
N PHE A 450 -23.21 0.44 -19.23
CA PHE A 450 -22.27 1.04 -18.29
C PHE A 450 -20.88 1.21 -18.91
N LEU A 451 -20.35 0.17 -19.56
CA LEU A 451 -19.05 0.22 -20.24
C LEU A 451 -19.01 1.23 -21.38
N LYS A 452 -20.12 1.36 -22.15
CA LYS A 452 -20.27 2.42 -23.17
C LYS A 452 -20.24 3.81 -22.51
N GLY A 453 -20.88 3.96 -21.35
CA GLY A 453 -20.83 5.18 -20.53
C GLY A 453 -19.41 5.53 -20.08
N LEU A 454 -18.66 4.55 -19.57
CA LEU A 454 -17.25 4.72 -19.20
C LEU A 454 -16.38 5.17 -20.38
N GLN A 455 -16.53 4.51 -21.53
CA GLN A 455 -15.79 4.90 -22.73
C GLN A 455 -16.13 6.32 -23.19
N LYS A 456 -17.38 6.77 -23.05
CA LYS A 456 -17.76 8.16 -23.34
C LYS A 456 -17.01 9.12 -22.44
N ILE A 457 -16.92 8.84 -21.13
CA ILE A 457 -16.18 9.67 -20.18
C ILE A 457 -14.68 9.69 -20.55
N VAL A 458 -14.09 8.53 -20.81
CA VAL A 458 -12.66 8.46 -21.17
C VAL A 458 -12.36 9.19 -22.48
N ARG A 459 -13.29 9.18 -23.45
CA ARG A 459 -13.15 9.92 -24.73
C ARG A 459 -13.10 11.44 -24.55
N THR A 460 -13.57 11.98 -23.43
CA THR A 460 -13.57 13.44 -23.21
C THR A 460 -12.20 13.98 -22.83
N ASP A 461 -11.31 13.16 -22.27
CA ASP A 461 -10.04 13.62 -21.71
C ASP A 461 -8.93 12.58 -21.94
N ARG A 462 -7.89 12.98 -22.65
CA ARG A 462 -6.73 12.14 -22.93
C ARG A 462 -6.00 11.71 -21.64
N ASP A 463 -5.99 12.56 -20.60
CA ASP A 463 -5.38 12.25 -19.31
C ASP A 463 -6.00 11.00 -18.67
N LEU A 464 -7.32 10.84 -18.80
CA LEU A 464 -8.01 9.62 -18.33
C LEU A 464 -7.55 8.38 -19.10
N HIS A 465 -7.40 8.48 -20.41
CA HIS A 465 -6.92 7.35 -21.21
C HIS A 465 -5.49 6.95 -20.85
N ASP A 466 -4.60 7.92 -20.71
CA ASP A 466 -3.19 7.68 -20.38
C ASP A 466 -3.06 7.10 -18.97
N LYS A 467 -3.78 7.64 -17.98
CA LYS A 467 -3.85 7.08 -16.62
C LYS A 467 -4.52 5.70 -16.56
N GLY A 468 -5.59 5.49 -17.31
CA GLY A 468 -6.23 4.19 -17.44
C GLY A 468 -5.31 3.12 -18.02
N THR A 469 -4.53 3.48 -19.03
CA THR A 469 -3.52 2.60 -19.62
C THR A 469 -2.43 2.25 -18.62
N MET A 470 -1.96 3.23 -17.84
CA MET A 470 -0.99 3.03 -16.77
C MET A 470 -1.53 2.14 -15.66
N ALA A 471 -2.75 2.38 -15.22
CA ALA A 471 -3.43 1.59 -14.19
C ALA A 471 -3.60 0.13 -14.63
N TYR A 472 -4.03 -0.10 -15.86
CA TYR A 472 -4.18 -1.43 -16.44
C TYR A 472 -2.86 -2.21 -16.45
N VAL A 473 -1.78 -1.61 -16.96
CA VAL A 473 -0.45 -2.24 -16.99
C VAL A 473 0.06 -2.53 -15.58
N SER A 474 -0.10 -1.56 -14.68
CA SER A 474 0.32 -1.68 -13.29
C SER A 474 -0.45 -2.79 -12.56
N PHE A 475 -1.77 -2.89 -12.79
CA PHE A 475 -2.61 -3.94 -12.22
C PHE A 475 -2.14 -5.34 -12.66
N ILE A 476 -1.95 -5.59 -13.95
CA ILE A 476 -1.52 -6.90 -14.46
C ILE A 476 -0.18 -7.32 -13.87
N ARG A 477 0.76 -6.38 -13.71
CA ARG A 477 2.04 -6.64 -13.07
C ARG A 477 1.91 -6.94 -11.57
N SER A 478 1.02 -6.23 -10.90
CA SER A 478 0.70 -6.46 -9.50
C SER A 478 0.07 -7.84 -9.31
N TYR A 479 -0.87 -8.20 -10.17
CA TYR A 479 -1.55 -9.49 -10.16
C TYR A 479 -0.60 -10.67 -10.36
N SER A 480 0.41 -10.54 -11.23
CA SER A 480 1.43 -11.56 -11.44
C SER A 480 2.40 -11.77 -10.27
N LYS A 481 2.43 -10.83 -9.31
CA LYS A 481 3.28 -10.87 -8.10
C LYS A 481 2.53 -11.36 -6.86
N HIS A 482 1.29 -11.81 -7.00
CA HIS A 482 0.49 -12.26 -5.87
C HIS A 482 1.13 -13.47 -5.18
N GLU A 483 1.20 -13.49 -3.82
CA GLU A 483 1.80 -14.59 -3.06
C GLU A 483 1.05 -15.92 -3.29
N ALA A 484 -0.28 -15.88 -3.36
CA ALA A 484 -1.09 -17.03 -3.74
C ALA A 484 -1.09 -17.23 -5.27
N SER A 485 0.09 -17.36 -5.88
CA SER A 485 0.29 -17.48 -7.32
C SER A 485 -0.38 -18.72 -7.97
N PHE A 486 -0.78 -19.70 -7.17
CA PHE A 486 -1.55 -20.85 -7.62
C PHE A 486 -3.03 -20.52 -7.88
N ILE A 487 -3.59 -19.49 -7.23
CA ILE A 487 -4.93 -18.95 -7.43
C ILE A 487 -4.88 -17.81 -8.46
N PHE A 488 -4.05 -16.80 -8.22
CA PHE A 488 -3.98 -15.57 -9.02
C PHE A 488 -2.89 -15.68 -10.10
N ARG A 489 -3.30 -16.18 -11.27
CA ARG A 489 -2.40 -16.36 -12.41
C ARG A 489 -2.77 -15.39 -13.52
N SER A 490 -1.82 -14.59 -13.96
CA SER A 490 -2.04 -13.64 -15.07
C SER A 490 -2.46 -14.30 -16.40
N ARG A 491 -2.20 -15.59 -16.56
CA ARG A 491 -2.63 -16.38 -17.76
C ARG A 491 -4.11 -16.69 -17.76
N ASP A 492 -4.74 -16.74 -16.58
CA ASP A 492 -6.14 -17.10 -16.41
C ASP A 492 -7.04 -15.85 -16.37
N LEU A 493 -6.42 -14.66 -16.43
CA LEU A 493 -7.11 -13.36 -16.40
C LEU A 493 -7.54 -12.97 -17.81
N ASP A 494 -8.85 -12.73 -18.01
CA ASP A 494 -9.37 -12.16 -19.25
C ASP A 494 -8.92 -10.70 -19.39
N LEU A 495 -7.84 -10.50 -20.16
CA LEU A 495 -7.24 -9.20 -20.40
C LEU A 495 -8.13 -8.28 -21.24
N GLY A 496 -9.00 -8.86 -22.09
CA GLY A 496 -9.95 -8.11 -22.91
C GLY A 496 -11.10 -7.56 -22.07
N ALA A 497 -11.73 -8.39 -21.22
CA ALA A 497 -12.75 -7.96 -20.29
C ALA A 497 -12.21 -6.95 -19.28
N LEU A 498 -10.99 -7.17 -18.76
CA LEU A 498 -10.31 -6.21 -17.89
C LEU A 498 -10.13 -4.85 -18.56
N ALA A 499 -9.66 -4.82 -19.81
CA ALA A 499 -9.50 -3.58 -20.56
C ALA A 499 -10.82 -2.83 -20.77
N ARG A 500 -11.93 -3.57 -21.01
CA ARG A 500 -13.28 -2.99 -21.06
C ARG A 500 -13.68 -2.39 -19.71
N GLY A 501 -13.45 -3.12 -18.61
CA GLY A 501 -13.72 -2.64 -17.25
C GLY A 501 -12.93 -1.38 -16.87
N TYR A 502 -11.73 -1.20 -17.45
CA TYR A 502 -10.95 0.04 -17.33
C TYR A 502 -11.36 1.12 -18.34
N GLY A 503 -12.38 0.88 -19.19
CA GLY A 503 -12.82 1.83 -20.21
C GLY A 503 -11.75 2.19 -21.23
N LEU A 504 -10.75 1.33 -21.47
CA LEU A 504 -9.65 1.63 -22.37
C LEU A 504 -10.12 1.78 -23.81
N LEU A 505 -9.61 2.78 -24.51
CA LEU A 505 -9.91 3.03 -25.91
C LEU A 505 -9.01 2.21 -26.85
N ARG A 506 -7.79 1.90 -26.40
CA ARG A 506 -6.81 1.06 -27.10
C ARG A 506 -6.00 0.27 -26.08
N LEU A 507 -5.59 -0.94 -26.46
CA LEU A 507 -4.72 -1.77 -25.62
C LEU A 507 -3.26 -1.26 -25.69
N PRO A 508 -2.57 -1.24 -24.54
CA PRO A 508 -1.16 -0.93 -24.48
C PRO A 508 -0.31 -2.04 -25.15
N LYS A 509 0.86 -1.68 -25.64
CA LYS A 509 1.83 -2.66 -26.13
C LYS A 509 2.63 -3.22 -24.99
N MET A 510 2.29 -4.41 -24.54
CA MET A 510 2.96 -5.08 -23.43
C MET A 510 3.29 -6.55 -23.80
N PRO A 511 4.32 -7.16 -23.16
CA PRO A 511 4.74 -8.52 -23.48
C PRO A 511 3.65 -9.58 -23.28
N GLU A 512 2.81 -9.40 -22.27
CA GLU A 512 1.73 -10.30 -21.90
C GLU A 512 0.70 -10.45 -23.02
N LEU A 513 0.48 -9.38 -23.80
CA LEU A 513 -0.40 -9.35 -24.94
C LEU A 513 0.21 -9.93 -26.23
N LYS A 514 1.53 -10.20 -26.25
CA LYS A 514 2.22 -10.74 -27.44
C LYS A 514 2.02 -12.25 -27.60
N ASN A 515 1.75 -12.97 -26.52
CA ASN A 515 1.64 -14.45 -26.53
C ASN A 515 0.30 -14.95 -27.09
N GLU A 516 -0.67 -14.09 -27.29
CA GLU A 516 -1.97 -14.40 -27.91
C GLU A 516 -1.96 -14.23 -29.45
N LYS A 517 -0.80 -14.20 -30.07
CA LYS A 517 -0.63 -14.06 -31.52
C LYS A 517 -0.93 -15.35 -32.29
N SER A 518 -2.18 -15.74 -32.31
CA SER A 518 -2.75 -16.51 -33.42
C SER A 518 -3.80 -15.63 -34.07
N GLY A 519 -3.39 -14.67 -34.92
CA GLY A 519 -4.18 -14.06 -35.99
C GLY A 519 -5.44 -13.25 -35.67
N GLY A 520 -5.93 -13.20 -34.46
CA GLY A 520 -7.10 -12.42 -34.04
C GLY A 520 -6.75 -11.55 -32.81
N GLY A 521 -7.22 -10.31 -32.77
CA GLY A 521 -7.04 -9.45 -31.60
C GLY A 521 -7.52 -10.13 -30.32
N ILE A 522 -7.16 -9.57 -29.15
CA ILE A 522 -7.59 -10.11 -27.85
C ILE A 522 -9.10 -10.31 -27.87
N GLN A 523 -9.52 -11.54 -27.58
CA GLN A 523 -10.91 -11.94 -27.63
C GLN A 523 -11.76 -10.97 -26.79
N GLY A 524 -12.79 -10.40 -27.41
CA GLY A 524 -13.74 -9.54 -26.72
C GLY A 524 -13.35 -8.07 -26.52
N PHE A 525 -12.20 -7.57 -27.02
CA PHE A 525 -11.85 -6.13 -26.99
C PHE A 525 -11.84 -5.52 -28.39
N ILE A 526 -12.71 -4.54 -28.61
CA ILE A 526 -12.79 -3.78 -29.86
C ILE A 526 -12.16 -2.40 -29.60
N PRO A 527 -11.04 -2.06 -30.28
CA PRO A 527 -10.44 -0.73 -30.15
C PRO A 527 -11.41 0.35 -30.63
N ALA A 528 -11.50 1.44 -29.87
CA ALA A 528 -12.28 2.59 -30.30
C ALA A 528 -11.63 3.26 -31.51
N ASP A 529 -12.46 3.65 -32.48
CA ASP A 529 -12.01 4.46 -33.63
C ASP A 529 -11.80 5.90 -33.18
N ILE A 530 -10.55 6.22 -32.80
CA ILE A 530 -10.15 7.55 -32.36
C ILE A 530 -8.80 7.90 -32.99
N ASP A 531 -8.76 9.08 -33.59
CA ASP A 531 -7.52 9.68 -34.04
C ASP A 531 -6.74 10.24 -32.85
N MET A 532 -5.66 9.51 -32.44
CA MET A 532 -4.84 9.87 -31.29
C MET A 532 -4.11 11.20 -31.48
N ASP A 533 -3.90 11.68 -32.71
CA ASP A 533 -3.27 12.97 -32.96
C ASP A 533 -4.24 14.14 -32.69
N LYS A 534 -5.56 13.89 -32.83
CA LYS A 534 -6.60 14.88 -32.55
C LYS A 534 -7.15 14.78 -31.13
N TYR A 535 -6.88 13.70 -30.42
CA TYR A 535 -7.35 13.47 -29.06
C TYR A 535 -6.56 14.32 -28.08
N LYS A 536 -7.26 15.25 -27.38
CA LYS A 536 -6.67 16.33 -26.57
C LYS A 536 -6.79 16.08 -25.08
N TYR A 537 -5.89 16.69 -24.30
CA TYR A 537 -6.07 16.83 -22.87
C TYR A 537 -7.07 17.94 -22.57
N GLN A 538 -7.89 17.78 -21.53
CA GLN A 538 -8.71 18.87 -21.01
C GLN A 538 -7.85 19.96 -20.33
N ASP A 539 -6.74 19.58 -19.74
CA ASP A 539 -5.78 20.49 -19.15
C ASP A 539 -5.04 21.25 -20.24
N LYS A 540 -5.17 22.60 -20.20
CA LYS A 540 -4.56 23.50 -21.19
C LYS A 540 -3.03 23.43 -21.19
N GLN A 541 -2.40 23.25 -20.01
CA GLN A 541 -0.94 23.18 -19.89
C GLN A 541 -0.43 21.87 -20.50
N LYS A 542 -1.02 20.72 -20.11
CA LYS A 542 -0.68 19.41 -20.69
C LYS A 542 -0.89 19.39 -22.21
N GLU A 543 -1.97 20.00 -22.70
CA GLU A 543 -2.23 20.08 -24.14
C GLU A 543 -1.19 20.94 -24.87
N ALA A 544 -0.76 22.06 -24.30
CA ALA A 544 0.29 22.90 -24.90
C ALA A 544 1.62 22.14 -25.01
N VAL A 545 2.01 21.39 -23.95
CA VAL A 545 3.21 20.54 -23.98
C VAL A 545 3.08 19.44 -25.03
N ARG A 546 1.91 18.79 -25.14
CA ARG A 546 1.66 17.77 -26.17
C ARG A 546 1.80 18.31 -27.58
N VAL A 547 1.17 19.45 -27.84
CA VAL A 547 1.24 20.10 -29.17
C VAL A 547 2.68 20.46 -29.53
N LYS A 548 3.45 20.99 -28.57
CA LYS A 548 4.87 21.29 -28.75
C LYS A 548 5.68 20.01 -29.05
N LYS A 549 5.54 18.96 -28.23
CA LYS A 549 6.21 17.66 -28.48
C LYS A 549 5.83 17.05 -29.84
N LEU A 550 4.56 17.18 -30.26
CA LEU A 550 4.07 16.68 -31.55
C LEU A 550 4.68 17.48 -32.73
N ALA A 551 4.76 18.80 -32.59
CA ALA A 551 5.38 19.67 -33.61
C ALA A 551 6.87 19.35 -33.76
N GLU A 552 7.61 19.22 -32.67
CA GLU A 552 9.01 18.79 -32.65
C GLU A 552 9.23 17.42 -33.30
N TYR A 553 8.35 16.46 -32.98
CA TYR A 553 8.41 15.14 -33.58
C TYR A 553 8.19 15.18 -35.11
N LYS A 554 7.16 15.93 -35.54
CA LYS A 554 6.88 16.11 -36.97
C LYS A 554 8.02 16.82 -37.70
N ALA A 555 8.61 17.85 -37.09
CA ALA A 555 9.78 18.55 -37.63
C ALA A 555 10.98 17.57 -37.77
N LYS A 556 11.29 16.79 -36.75
CA LYS A 556 12.34 15.76 -36.79
C LYS A 556 12.09 14.68 -37.84
N GLN A 557 10.83 14.29 -38.06
CA GLN A 557 10.51 13.36 -39.15
C GLN A 557 10.69 13.99 -40.55
N ALA A 558 10.19 15.21 -40.73
CA ALA A 558 10.37 15.93 -42.01
C ALA A 558 11.85 16.16 -42.34
N GLU A 559 12.66 16.42 -41.33
CA GLU A 559 14.10 16.60 -41.49
C GLU A 559 14.82 15.29 -41.86
N LYS A 560 14.45 14.18 -41.22
CA LYS A 560 14.91 12.83 -41.57
C LYS A 560 14.50 12.44 -43.00
N GLU A 561 13.28 12.78 -43.43
CA GLU A 561 12.80 12.51 -44.77
C GLU A 561 13.55 13.38 -45.79
N LYS A 562 13.84 14.64 -45.49
CA LYS A 562 14.68 15.53 -46.34
C LYS A 562 16.12 15.00 -46.44
N GLN A 563 16.73 14.58 -45.34
CA GLN A 563 18.10 14.00 -45.36
C GLN A 563 18.13 12.67 -46.13
N ALA A 564 17.09 11.82 -46.00
CA ALA A 564 17.01 10.59 -46.79
C ALA A 564 16.81 10.84 -48.28
N ALA A 565 16.11 11.91 -48.66
CA ALA A 565 15.95 12.35 -50.05
C ALA A 565 17.23 12.97 -50.64
N LEU A 566 18.02 13.70 -49.82
CA LEU A 566 19.29 14.29 -50.26
C LEU A 566 20.40 13.23 -50.44
N ASN A 567 20.38 12.14 -49.67
CA ASN A 567 21.42 11.11 -49.72
C ASN A 567 21.21 10.06 -50.82
N GLY A 568 20.36 10.33 -51.84
CA GLY A 568 20.34 9.67 -53.15
C GLY A 568 20.37 8.11 -53.16
N GLN A 569 19.98 7.46 -52.11
CA GLN A 569 19.93 6.02 -52.06
C GLN A 569 18.54 5.49 -52.42
N THR A 570 18.30 5.35 -53.70
CA THR A 570 17.29 4.43 -54.24
C THR A 570 17.74 3.00 -53.90
N LYS A 571 17.52 2.55 -52.67
CA LYS A 571 17.51 1.14 -52.37
C LYS A 571 16.03 0.71 -52.34
N ASP A 572 15.64 -0.03 -53.36
CA ASP A 572 14.47 -0.91 -53.36
C ASP A 572 14.56 -1.87 -52.17
N LYS A 573 14.29 -1.36 -50.97
CA LYS A 573 13.99 -2.21 -49.83
C LYS A 573 12.49 -2.41 -49.83
N LYS A 574 12.06 -3.64 -50.15
CA LYS A 574 10.73 -4.16 -49.80
C LYS A 574 10.33 -3.52 -48.45
N ARG A 575 9.39 -2.59 -48.49
CA ARG A 575 8.86 -1.91 -47.32
C ARG A 575 8.33 -3.00 -46.39
N LYS A 576 9.14 -3.36 -45.39
CA LYS A 576 8.54 -3.92 -44.14
C LYS A 576 7.57 -2.87 -43.67
N PRO A 577 6.32 -3.19 -43.37
CA PRO A 577 5.37 -2.21 -42.85
C PRO A 577 6.04 -1.59 -41.62
N ILE A 578 6.27 -0.29 -41.69
CA ILE A 578 6.80 0.50 -40.58
C ILE A 578 5.73 0.36 -39.49
N ASN A 579 5.99 -0.53 -38.54
CA ASN A 579 5.24 -0.59 -37.30
C ASN A 579 5.45 0.76 -36.63
N LYS A 580 4.52 1.70 -36.87
CA LYS A 580 4.56 3.09 -36.36
C LYS A 580 4.52 3.20 -34.83
N ALA A 581 4.59 2.08 -34.16
CA ALA A 581 4.67 2.01 -32.72
C ALA A 581 5.64 0.90 -32.34
N SER A 582 6.91 1.25 -32.10
CA SER A 582 7.82 0.36 -31.38
C SER A 582 7.22 0.00 -30.03
N ALA A 583 7.40 -1.27 -29.65
CA ALA A 583 7.00 -1.70 -28.31
C ALA A 583 7.63 -0.79 -27.27
N TRP A 584 6.92 -0.52 -26.19
CA TRP A 584 7.42 0.35 -25.11
C TRP A 584 8.80 -0.10 -24.59
N SER A 585 9.05 -1.41 -24.51
CA SER A 585 10.34 -2.01 -24.18
C SER A 585 11.47 -1.64 -25.16
N GLU A 586 11.18 -1.48 -26.45
CA GLU A 586 12.18 -1.07 -27.45
C GLU A 586 12.51 0.42 -27.36
N LYS A 587 11.53 1.26 -27.02
CA LYS A 587 11.75 2.69 -26.74
C LYS A 587 12.60 2.88 -25.50
N GLN A 588 12.42 2.04 -24.51
CA GLN A 588 13.24 2.07 -23.31
C GLN A 588 14.64 1.54 -23.53
N GLU A 589 14.81 0.43 -24.26
CA GLU A 589 16.14 -0.03 -24.63
C GLU A 589 16.92 1.04 -25.42
N ALA A 590 16.22 1.83 -26.26
CA ALA A 590 16.84 2.95 -26.96
C ALA A 590 17.19 4.13 -26.01
N LYS A 591 16.34 4.42 -25.01
CA LYS A 591 16.59 5.41 -23.96
C LYS A 591 17.78 4.97 -23.08
N GLU A 592 17.87 3.68 -22.76
CA GLU A 592 19.00 3.06 -22.02
C GLU A 592 20.32 3.24 -22.74
N ARG A 593 20.37 2.84 -24.00
CA ARG A 593 21.57 3.00 -24.81
C ARG A 593 22.01 4.47 -24.88
N LYS A 594 21.04 5.39 -24.92
CA LYS A 594 21.32 6.83 -24.90
C LYS A 594 21.86 7.29 -23.54
N LEU A 595 21.31 6.78 -22.45
CA LEU A 595 21.77 7.08 -21.09
C LEU A 595 23.17 6.49 -20.82
N GLU A 596 23.38 5.24 -21.22
CA GLU A 596 24.71 4.58 -21.14
C GLU A 596 25.77 5.35 -21.94
N ARG A 597 25.41 5.83 -23.15
CA ARG A 597 26.29 6.68 -23.96
C ARG A 597 26.57 8.03 -23.27
N GLN A 598 25.58 8.65 -22.63
CA GLN A 598 25.79 9.88 -21.86
C GLN A 598 26.69 9.65 -20.65
N VAL A 599 26.48 8.58 -19.89
CA VAL A 599 27.33 8.22 -18.74
C VAL A 599 28.77 7.90 -19.18
N LYS A 600 28.96 7.16 -20.30
CA LYS A 600 30.28 6.94 -20.87
C LYS A 600 30.95 8.26 -21.30
N LYS A 601 30.19 9.16 -21.95
CA LYS A 601 30.69 10.48 -22.38
C LYS A 601 31.02 11.38 -21.18
N GLN A 602 30.27 11.27 -20.10
CA GLN A 602 30.52 11.99 -18.86
C GLN A 602 31.75 11.46 -18.12
N ARG A 603 31.90 10.14 -17.99
CA ARG A 603 33.12 9.50 -17.44
C ARG A 603 34.37 9.85 -18.24
N LYS A 604 34.26 9.88 -19.57
CA LYS A 604 35.38 10.30 -20.45
C LYS A 604 35.73 11.79 -20.25
N ARG A 605 34.74 12.68 -20.09
CA ARG A 605 34.95 14.10 -19.75
C ARG A 605 35.60 14.27 -18.37
N ASP A 606 35.12 13.55 -17.36
CA ASP A 606 35.66 13.65 -16.00
C ASP A 606 37.08 13.08 -15.92
N TYR A 607 37.37 12.00 -16.66
CA TYR A 607 38.73 11.46 -16.83
C TYR A 607 39.66 12.51 -17.51
N LEU A 608 39.21 13.11 -18.60
CA LEU A 608 39.99 14.15 -19.30
C LEU A 608 40.22 15.41 -18.44
N LYS A 609 39.22 15.78 -17.61
CA LYS A 609 39.40 16.90 -16.64
C LYS A 609 40.41 16.54 -15.56
N ARG A 610 40.43 15.30 -15.05
CA ARG A 610 41.39 14.83 -14.03
C ARG A 610 42.81 14.72 -14.60
N VAL A 611 42.94 14.33 -15.87
CA VAL A 611 44.22 14.35 -16.59
C VAL A 611 44.69 15.78 -16.83
N ALA A 612 43.81 16.70 -17.23
CA ALA A 612 44.12 18.11 -17.45
C ALA A 612 44.48 18.86 -16.14
N ASN A 613 43.92 18.45 -15.01
CA ASN A 613 44.23 19.00 -13.70
C ASN A 613 45.50 18.36 -13.03
N GLY A 614 46.16 17.44 -13.75
CA GLY A 614 47.38 16.80 -13.23
C GLY A 614 47.18 15.77 -12.10
N GLU A 615 45.94 15.37 -11.84
CA GLU A 615 45.59 14.43 -10.78
C GLU A 615 45.93 12.97 -11.14
N ILE A 616 46.02 12.63 -12.43
CA ILE A 616 46.28 11.27 -12.93
C ILE A 616 47.16 11.39 -14.20
N LYS A 617 48.19 10.54 -14.32
CA LYS A 617 49.02 10.45 -15.55
C LYS A 617 48.22 9.79 -16.66
N ALA A 618 48.35 10.33 -17.88
CA ALA A 618 47.71 9.73 -19.07
C ALA A 618 48.18 8.29 -19.26
N GLY A 619 47.29 7.31 -19.14
CA GLY A 619 47.58 5.90 -19.28
C GLY A 619 47.29 5.04 -18.04
N GLU A 620 47.18 5.59 -16.84
CA GLU A 620 46.78 4.86 -15.64
C GLU A 620 45.28 4.87 -15.47
N GLY A 621 44.60 3.74 -15.73
CA GLY A 621 43.16 3.57 -15.55
C GLY A 621 42.37 3.18 -16.81
N ALA A 622 43.05 2.86 -17.91
CA ALA A 622 42.42 2.35 -19.12
C ALA A 622 42.57 0.82 -19.21
N ALA A 623 41.99 0.10 -18.27
CA ALA A 623 41.84 -1.36 -18.38
C ALA A 623 40.41 -1.69 -17.97
N GLU A 624 39.58 -1.95 -18.97
CA GLU A 624 38.45 -2.86 -19.11
C GLU A 624 37.44 -2.31 -20.12
N GLY A 625 37.42 -2.91 -21.31
CA GLY A 625 36.35 -2.75 -22.29
C GLY A 625 36.80 -2.32 -23.69
N GLU A 626 37.77 -3.00 -24.29
CA GLU A 626 37.85 -3.10 -25.74
C GLU A 626 36.82 -4.12 -26.21
N ASP A 627 35.77 -3.63 -26.83
CA ASP A 627 35.06 -4.32 -27.90
C ASP A 627 34.68 -3.24 -28.91
N GLY A 628 35.23 -3.37 -30.10
CA GLY A 628 35.12 -2.47 -31.21
C GLY A 628 33.69 -2.41 -31.74
N ASP A 629 33.26 -1.20 -31.98
CA ASP A 629 32.32 -0.87 -33.05
C ASP A 629 32.67 0.55 -33.55
N GLU A 630 33.11 0.57 -34.78
CA GLU A 630 33.37 1.73 -35.59
C GLU A 630 32.06 2.45 -35.93
N ASP A 631 32.25 3.76 -36.24
CA ASP A 631 31.38 4.67 -36.99
C ASP A 631 30.12 5.23 -36.30
N ASP A 632 30.19 6.50 -35.96
CA ASP A 632 29.62 7.66 -36.66
C ASP A 632 29.86 8.94 -35.86
N GLU A 633 30.68 9.78 -36.43
CA GLU A 633 30.84 11.20 -36.06
C GLU A 633 29.58 11.94 -36.50
N ASP A 634 28.95 12.63 -35.59
CA ASP A 634 28.15 13.83 -35.86
C ASP A 634 28.33 14.82 -34.71
N GLU A 635 29.07 15.89 -35.05
CA GLU A 635 29.17 17.10 -34.26
C GLU A 635 27.84 17.86 -34.29
N GLU A 636 27.39 18.30 -33.13
CA GLU A 636 26.60 19.52 -33.03
C GLU A 636 26.85 20.25 -31.71
N GLU A 637 27.47 21.40 -31.84
CA GLU A 637 27.51 22.50 -30.88
C GLU A 637 26.12 23.15 -30.76
N GLY A 638 25.73 23.54 -29.57
CA GLY A 638 24.51 24.30 -29.33
C GLY A 638 24.46 24.84 -27.90
N GLU A 639 24.78 26.12 -27.81
CA GLU A 639 24.91 26.90 -26.57
C GLU A 639 23.66 26.99 -25.70
N SER A 640 23.94 27.10 -24.43
CA SER A 640 23.01 27.38 -23.35
C SER A 640 22.50 28.83 -23.36
N LYS A 641 21.23 29.04 -23.08
CA LYS A 641 20.75 30.27 -22.42
C LYS A 641 19.81 29.93 -21.31
N LYS A 642 20.21 30.36 -20.10
CA LYS A 642 19.38 30.43 -18.88
C LYS A 642 18.31 31.51 -19.07
N SER A 643 17.09 31.23 -18.66
CA SER A 643 16.20 32.26 -18.16
C SER A 643 15.32 31.70 -17.04
N SER A 644 15.27 32.46 -15.99
CA SER A 644 14.58 32.29 -14.74
C SER A 644 13.06 32.47 -14.90
N GLY A 645 12.27 31.70 -14.13
CA GLY A 645 10.94 32.12 -13.73
C GLY A 645 9.90 31.01 -13.59
N GLY A 646 9.38 30.82 -12.40
CA GLY A 646 7.99 30.42 -12.20
C GLY A 646 7.74 29.05 -11.59
N LYS A 647 7.45 29.08 -10.35
CA LYS A 647 6.88 27.98 -9.53
C LYS A 647 5.65 27.37 -10.20
N HIS A 648 5.75 26.17 -10.74
CA HIS A 648 4.69 25.18 -10.98
C HIS A 648 5.14 23.95 -11.79
N GLU A 649 6.44 23.59 -11.74
CA GLU A 649 7.00 22.43 -12.48
C GLU A 649 6.98 21.11 -11.72
N LEU A 650 6.43 21.06 -10.49
CA LEU A 650 6.56 19.89 -9.60
C LEU A 650 5.64 18.70 -9.91
N ASP A 651 4.50 18.94 -10.58
CA ASP A 651 3.55 17.84 -10.86
C ASP A 651 3.91 16.99 -12.11
N ASP A 652 4.70 17.54 -13.05
CA ASP A 652 5.09 16.83 -14.27
C ASP A 652 6.38 15.98 -14.09
N GLU A 653 7.28 16.38 -13.19
CA GLU A 653 8.48 15.60 -12.85
C GLU A 653 8.13 14.31 -12.12
N ASP A 654 7.15 14.32 -11.22
CA ASP A 654 6.68 13.13 -10.49
C ASP A 654 6.04 12.07 -11.40
N GLU A 655 5.40 12.46 -12.50
CA GLU A 655 4.85 11.52 -13.48
C GLU A 655 5.95 10.89 -14.37
N GLU A 656 7.01 11.62 -14.74
CA GLU A 656 8.16 11.07 -15.46
C GLU A 656 8.98 10.13 -14.57
N ASP A 657 9.19 10.46 -13.30
CA ASP A 657 9.89 9.64 -12.33
C ASP A 657 9.13 8.33 -12.03
N SER A 658 7.81 8.35 -12.03
CA SER A 658 6.97 7.16 -11.88
C SER A 658 7.13 6.16 -13.02
N TRP A 659 7.25 6.64 -14.27
CA TRP A 659 7.53 5.81 -15.43
C TRP A 659 8.97 5.27 -15.42
N GLU A 660 9.92 6.07 -14.97
CA GLU A 660 11.32 5.67 -14.86
C GLU A 660 11.55 4.61 -13.78
N ALA A 661 10.88 4.74 -12.64
CA ALA A 661 10.91 3.76 -11.56
C ALA A 661 10.35 2.39 -11.99
N LEU A 662 9.19 2.39 -12.65
CA LEU A 662 8.58 1.16 -13.19
C LEU A 662 9.47 0.48 -14.25
N ALA A 663 10.15 1.28 -15.04
CA ALA A 663 11.04 0.81 -16.09
C ALA A 663 12.32 0.19 -15.54
N LEU A 664 12.85 0.74 -14.46
CA LEU A 664 14.06 0.24 -13.81
C LEU A 664 13.78 -1.10 -13.10
N GLU A 665 12.63 -1.21 -12.44
CA GLU A 665 12.19 -2.46 -11.82
C GLU A 665 12.06 -3.60 -12.84
N GLU A 666 11.48 -3.32 -14.02
CA GLU A 666 11.39 -4.31 -15.10
C GLU A 666 12.77 -4.75 -15.62
N ARG A 667 13.74 -3.85 -15.64
CA ARG A 667 15.14 -4.15 -16.05
C ARG A 667 15.80 -5.08 -15.06
N LEU A 668 15.66 -4.77 -13.78
CA LEU A 668 16.24 -5.58 -12.71
C LEU A 668 15.61 -6.97 -12.69
N ALA A 669 14.29 -7.08 -12.86
CA ALA A 669 13.59 -8.35 -12.99
C ALA A 669 14.04 -9.16 -14.22
N LYS A 670 14.34 -8.51 -15.35
CA LYS A 670 14.93 -9.19 -16.53
C LYS A 670 16.36 -9.67 -16.29
N LYS A 671 17.15 -8.94 -15.49
CA LYS A 671 18.52 -9.38 -15.11
C LYS A 671 18.47 -10.58 -14.19
N VAL A 672 17.52 -10.64 -13.25
CA VAL A 672 17.28 -11.83 -12.42
C VAL A 672 16.87 -13.03 -13.28
N LYS A 673 15.93 -12.85 -14.21
CA LYS A 673 15.46 -13.90 -15.11
C LYS A 673 16.55 -14.42 -16.07
N LYS A 674 17.57 -13.61 -16.39
CA LYS A 674 18.74 -13.98 -17.19
C LYS A 674 19.91 -14.51 -16.34
N GLY A 675 19.74 -14.69 -15.03
CA GLY A 675 20.78 -15.16 -14.11
C GLY A 675 21.94 -14.17 -13.89
N LYS A 676 21.80 -12.91 -14.33
CA LYS A 676 22.82 -11.86 -14.20
C LYS A 676 22.71 -11.05 -12.89
N LEU A 677 21.65 -11.27 -12.12
CA LEU A 677 21.42 -10.65 -10.81
C LEU A 677 20.76 -11.67 -9.91
N THR A 678 21.15 -11.72 -8.63
CA THR A 678 20.47 -12.60 -7.68
C THR A 678 19.15 -11.97 -7.22
N SER A 679 18.17 -12.79 -6.78
CA SER A 679 16.91 -12.28 -6.24
C SER A 679 17.13 -11.33 -5.05
N LYS A 680 18.15 -11.60 -4.22
CA LYS A 680 18.54 -10.75 -3.08
C LYS A 680 19.08 -9.38 -3.51
N ASP A 681 19.86 -9.33 -4.60
CA ASP A 681 20.39 -8.07 -5.12
C ASP A 681 19.29 -7.26 -5.84
N PHE A 682 18.34 -7.95 -6.46
CA PHE A 682 17.13 -7.34 -7.00
C PHE A 682 16.31 -6.66 -5.91
N ASP A 683 15.98 -7.40 -4.84
CA ASP A 683 15.20 -6.87 -3.72
C ASP A 683 15.91 -5.70 -3.03
N LYS A 684 17.25 -5.74 -2.96
CA LYS A 684 18.06 -4.67 -2.39
C LYS A 684 18.08 -3.41 -3.27
N GLN A 685 18.14 -3.56 -4.60
CA GLN A 685 18.14 -2.43 -5.53
C GLN A 685 16.75 -1.83 -5.70
N VAL A 686 15.70 -2.64 -5.71
CA VAL A 686 14.31 -2.21 -5.76
C VAL A 686 13.88 -1.64 -4.40
N GLY A 687 14.28 -2.25 -3.29
CA GLY A 687 13.98 -1.78 -1.94
C GLY A 687 14.63 -0.44 -1.62
N ASN A 688 15.86 -0.19 -2.03
CA ASN A 688 16.52 1.11 -1.86
C ASN A 688 15.85 2.21 -2.69
N MET A 689 15.31 1.89 -3.87
CA MET A 689 14.67 2.85 -4.76
C MET A 689 13.26 3.27 -4.27
N PHE A 690 12.59 2.37 -3.52
CA PHE A 690 11.31 2.68 -2.88
C PHE A 690 11.48 3.23 -1.45
N ALA A 691 12.68 3.24 -0.89
CA ALA A 691 12.99 3.86 0.39
C ALA A 691 13.24 5.37 0.28
N ASP A 692 13.62 5.84 -0.92
CA ASP A 692 13.83 7.26 -1.23
C ASP A 692 12.61 7.91 -1.92
N LEU A 693 11.57 7.13 -2.18
CA LEU A 693 10.25 7.52 -2.67
C LEU A 693 9.17 7.26 -1.60
#